data_bcc9970bad248857593a813cc667c2f2
#
_entry.id   bcc9970bad248857593a813cc667c2f2
#
_cell.length_a   1.000
_cell.length_b   1.000
_cell.length_c   1.000
_cell.angle_alpha   90.00
_cell.angle_beta   90.00
_cell.angle_gamma   90.00
#
_symmetry.space_group_name_H-M   'P 1'
#
loop_
_entity.id
_entity.type
_entity.pdbx_description
1 polymer ?
#
loop_
_entity_poly.entity_id
_entity_poly.type
_entity_poly.pdbx_seq_one_letter_code
_entity_poly.pdbx_strand_id
1 'polypeptide(L)'
;MSQTSTATCRCPALMIQAFFWLALLVVVFGVATAHASEKTEHYNRLIHEKSPYLAQHANNPIWWYPWGEEAFAVAKQENKPIFLSVGYSTCHWCHVMEGDSFENEEVAALMNKHFISIKVDREERPDVDQIYMDVLAAMNGRGGWPMSLFLSPERVPFMGGTFVPRAQFILLLQRIGDTWKNDRAKINKIVEQVSTWLNKQQDRGFVNAPVPDDHVFQRFAEGRRQSFDPEYGGFGKQPKFPQSTQLSLLLRIYKRSADPAILELVTKTLDGMARGGMFDQLGGGFHRYSTDAVWGIPHFEKMLYTQALLAVTYLEAYQVTQNPEYALVAQRVLDYLLRDMSRPDGGFYSAEDADSEKTEGKFYVWTENQLKQALSVDEFKAVAAIYNVTAEGNFNPDDHVRELEESAGMKALTGVNAFFVRLGDKLPDGSDATLASAEQKLMKIRSTRIRPGLDDKILTAWNGLAIRAMAVGYQVLGDPRYRDAGQKTAGFLLKKLRTKDGRLLRSWRNGSSKYPAYLNDYAYLIEGLTTLYQTDFDLRWYNAALSLQGHQDRLFWDGRNGGYFFSDGTDLSLLQRKKTFHDTALPSGNGVSALNLLKLGDLSLNSDFKQRAGRIIAAEGLKVVGTPEVYVQILIALEYLLDSSKEVAVVGPPEHPATKQTLAYLHRTFLPNQVISVGLPVEDDDLANTTIPLIFNKPMLKGQPTTYVCENNICQLPTSDFEKIKTFTASAKTYSWYKSELSKTK
;
A
#
# COMPACT_ATOMS: atom_id res chain seq x y z
N MET A 1 33.69 48.71 -58.10
CA MET A 1 35.04 48.58 -58.69
C MET A 1 35.37 47.11 -58.58
N SER A 2 35.19 46.43 -59.69
CA SER A 2 36.09 45.89 -60.69
C SER A 2 36.92 44.74 -60.10
N GLN A 3 37.08 43.61 -60.65
CA GLN A 3 36.94 43.02 -62.01
C GLN A 3 37.20 41.51 -61.81
N THR A 4 36.40 40.68 -62.33
CA THR A 4 36.62 39.75 -63.47
C THR A 4 38.03 39.18 -63.67
N SER A 5 38.14 37.86 -63.72
CA SER A 5 38.73 37.22 -64.87
C SER A 5 38.49 35.71 -64.90
N THR A 6 38.01 35.33 -66.04
CA THR A 6 37.82 34.02 -66.67
C THR A 6 39.14 33.36 -67.06
N ALA A 7 39.19 32.01 -66.98
CA ALA A 7 39.90 31.23 -67.99
C ALA A 7 39.43 29.78 -68.06
N THR A 8 38.99 29.45 -69.23
CA THR A 8 38.63 28.14 -69.79
C THR A 8 39.85 27.25 -70.05
N CYS A 9 39.77 25.92 -69.96
CA CYS A 9 39.80 25.03 -71.13
C CYS A 9 40.10 23.55 -70.80
N ARG A 10 39.29 22.70 -71.42
CA ARG A 10 39.52 21.40 -72.10
C ARG A 10 40.04 20.19 -71.27
N CYS A 11 39.19 19.23 -71.08
CA CYS A 11 38.77 18.03 -71.87
C CYS A 11 39.84 16.95 -72.07
N PRO A 12 39.46 15.76 -72.43
CA PRO A 12 38.69 14.66 -71.71
C PRO A 12 39.43 13.32 -71.92
N ALA A 13 38.84 12.21 -71.48
CA ALA A 13 39.17 10.84 -71.90
C ALA A 13 39.63 9.84 -70.83
N LEU A 14 39.42 10.14 -69.52
CA LEU A 14 39.72 9.14 -68.47
C LEU A 14 38.51 8.83 -67.54
N MET A 15 37.32 9.31 -67.89
CA MET A 15 36.12 9.14 -67.04
C MET A 15 35.16 7.99 -67.43
N ILE A 16 35.41 7.29 -68.52
CA ILE A 16 34.46 6.25 -69.00
C ILE A 16 34.76 4.85 -68.39
N GLN A 17 35.98 4.56 -68.01
CA GLN A 17 36.34 3.25 -67.41
C GLN A 17 36.10 3.18 -65.91
N ALA A 18 36.07 4.31 -65.19
CA ALA A 18 35.79 4.33 -63.75
C ALA A 18 34.28 4.15 -63.42
N PHE A 19 33.37 4.52 -64.29
CA PHE A 19 31.95 4.39 -64.13
C PHE A 19 31.43 2.95 -64.30
N PHE A 20 32.10 2.12 -65.11
CA PHE A 20 31.69 0.70 -65.28
C PHE A 20 32.06 -0.18 -64.13
N TRP A 21 33.14 0.07 -63.40
CA TRP A 21 33.55 -0.67 -62.23
C TRP A 21 32.81 -0.22 -60.97
N LEU A 22 32.35 1.02 -60.88
CA LEU A 22 31.53 1.52 -59.78
C LEU A 22 30.07 1.00 -59.88
N ALA A 23 29.55 0.86 -61.12
CA ALA A 23 28.21 0.30 -61.33
C ALA A 23 28.16 -1.21 -61.08
N LEU A 24 29.24 -1.97 -61.28
CA LEU A 24 29.31 -3.39 -60.97
C LEU A 24 29.49 -3.67 -59.48
N LEU A 25 30.18 -2.79 -58.75
CA LEU A 25 30.31 -2.88 -57.28
C LEU A 25 29.02 -2.54 -56.55
N VAL A 26 28.18 -1.66 -57.07
CA VAL A 26 26.86 -1.33 -56.49
C VAL A 26 25.83 -2.44 -56.74
N VAL A 27 25.96 -3.20 -57.84
CA VAL A 27 25.06 -4.34 -58.12
C VAL A 27 25.44 -5.61 -57.31
N VAL A 28 26.73 -5.79 -56.95
CA VAL A 28 27.18 -6.95 -56.14
C VAL A 28 26.99 -6.70 -54.63
N PHE A 29 26.99 -5.41 -54.19
CA PHE A 29 26.65 -5.08 -52.81
C PHE A 29 25.15 -4.86 -52.57
N GLY A 30 24.33 -4.77 -53.61
CA GLY A 30 22.88 -4.57 -53.53
C GLY A 30 22.04 -5.85 -53.35
N VAL A 31 22.67 -7.06 -53.32
CA VAL A 31 21.95 -8.34 -53.18
C VAL A 31 22.23 -9.02 -51.82
N ALA A 32 23.08 -8.42 -50.98
CA ALA A 32 23.34 -8.93 -49.63
C ALA A 32 22.78 -8.02 -48.51
N THR A 33 21.77 -7.18 -48.76
CA THR A 33 20.86 -6.74 -47.70
C THR A 33 19.90 -7.90 -47.45
N ALA A 34 20.39 -8.84 -46.66
CA ALA A 34 19.54 -9.78 -45.98
C ALA A 34 18.28 -9.03 -45.47
N HIS A 35 17.12 -9.56 -45.75
CA HIS A 35 15.89 -9.27 -45.04
C HIS A 35 16.16 -9.43 -43.55
N ALA A 36 16.73 -8.43 -42.89
CA ALA A 36 16.33 -8.15 -41.54
C ALA A 36 14.83 -7.77 -41.69
N SER A 37 13.97 -8.69 -41.46
CA SER A 37 12.58 -8.42 -41.16
C SER A 37 12.64 -7.33 -40.09
N GLU A 38 12.44 -6.07 -40.44
CA GLU A 38 11.95 -5.09 -39.50
C GLU A 38 10.67 -5.72 -38.94
N LYS A 39 10.78 -6.32 -37.75
CA LYS A 39 9.62 -6.52 -36.93
C LYS A 39 9.03 -5.14 -36.78
N THR A 40 8.03 -4.80 -37.57
CA THR A 40 7.18 -3.65 -37.31
C THR A 40 6.70 -3.85 -35.89
N GLU A 41 7.22 -3.07 -34.95
CA GLU A 41 6.80 -3.10 -33.57
C GLU A 41 5.30 -2.87 -33.58
N HIS A 42 4.54 -3.91 -33.25
CA HIS A 42 3.08 -3.86 -33.21
C HIS A 42 2.68 -3.40 -31.82
N TYR A 43 2.20 -2.16 -31.71
CA TYR A 43 1.69 -1.61 -30.47
C TYR A 43 0.16 -1.67 -30.46
N ASN A 44 -0.40 -2.16 -29.35
CA ASN A 44 -1.82 -2.04 -29.06
C ASN A 44 -2.12 -0.69 -28.36
N ARG A 45 -3.39 -0.44 -27.98
CA ARG A 45 -3.84 0.85 -27.42
C ARG A 45 -3.17 1.22 -26.08
N LEU A 46 -2.60 0.27 -25.36
CA LEU A 46 -1.97 0.50 -24.06
C LEU A 46 -0.67 1.32 -24.17
N ILE A 47 -0.11 1.50 -25.37
CA ILE A 47 1.08 2.34 -25.58
C ILE A 47 0.86 3.80 -25.14
N HIS A 48 -0.39 4.26 -25.11
CA HIS A 48 -0.74 5.62 -24.68
C HIS A 48 -0.98 5.74 -23.18
N GLU A 49 -0.96 4.62 -22.46
CA GLU A 49 -1.22 4.59 -21.03
C GLU A 49 0.02 4.98 -20.20
N LYS A 50 -0.22 5.60 -19.03
CA LYS A 50 0.85 6.04 -18.13
C LYS A 50 1.17 5.03 -17.04
N SER A 51 0.25 4.08 -16.77
CA SER A 51 0.51 2.99 -15.84
C SER A 51 1.69 2.13 -16.32
N PRO A 52 2.70 1.84 -15.48
CA PRO A 52 3.77 0.90 -15.84
C PRO A 52 3.22 -0.46 -16.25
N TYR A 53 2.22 -0.95 -15.53
CA TYR A 53 1.55 -2.22 -15.81
C TYR A 53 0.90 -2.27 -17.19
N LEU A 54 0.16 -1.22 -17.56
CA LEU A 54 -0.49 -1.18 -18.88
C LEU A 54 0.54 -1.01 -20.00
N ALA A 55 1.54 -0.14 -19.81
CA ALA A 55 2.61 0.08 -20.78
C ALA A 55 3.45 -1.18 -21.05
N GLN A 56 3.69 -2.01 -20.04
CA GLN A 56 4.36 -3.31 -20.15
C GLN A 56 3.68 -4.22 -21.17
N HIS A 57 2.35 -4.23 -21.22
CA HIS A 57 1.57 -5.05 -22.15
C HIS A 57 1.32 -4.40 -23.53
N ALA A 58 1.90 -3.22 -23.82
CA ALA A 58 1.68 -2.51 -25.07
C ALA A 58 2.16 -3.29 -26.31
N ASN A 59 3.20 -4.13 -26.15
CA ASN A 59 3.80 -4.93 -27.22
C ASN A 59 3.21 -6.35 -27.35
N ASN A 60 2.28 -6.73 -26.51
CA ASN A 60 1.64 -8.05 -26.63
C ASN A 60 0.90 -8.16 -27.97
N PRO A 61 0.84 -9.35 -28.61
CA PRO A 61 0.09 -9.57 -29.85
C PRO A 61 -1.44 -9.51 -29.66
N ILE A 62 -1.91 -9.46 -28.42
CA ILE A 62 -3.33 -9.28 -28.07
C ILE A 62 -3.72 -7.81 -28.28
N TRP A 63 -4.89 -7.56 -28.86
CA TRP A 63 -5.41 -6.20 -29.07
C TRP A 63 -6.05 -5.65 -27.79
N TRP A 64 -5.20 -5.34 -26.81
CA TRP A 64 -5.62 -4.80 -25.54
C TRP A 64 -6.24 -3.41 -25.65
N TYR A 65 -7.32 -3.22 -24.91
CA TYR A 65 -7.94 -1.92 -24.63
C TYR A 65 -7.71 -1.56 -23.15
N PRO A 66 -7.55 -0.28 -22.80
CA PRO A 66 -7.77 0.18 -21.45
C PRO A 66 -9.26 0.12 -21.11
N TRP A 67 -9.61 0.16 -19.83
CA TRP A 67 -11.00 0.27 -19.37
C TRP A 67 -11.60 1.59 -19.83
N GLY A 68 -12.65 1.56 -20.63
CA GLY A 68 -13.30 2.76 -21.17
C GLY A 68 -14.34 2.49 -22.23
N GLU A 69 -15.09 3.54 -22.60
CA GLU A 69 -16.24 3.48 -23.50
C GLU A 69 -15.92 2.94 -24.89
N GLU A 70 -14.69 3.15 -25.40
CA GLU A 70 -14.26 2.59 -26.70
C GLU A 70 -14.38 1.06 -26.71
N ALA A 71 -13.82 0.40 -25.70
CA ALA A 71 -13.86 -1.05 -25.58
C ALA A 71 -15.31 -1.58 -25.47
N PHE A 72 -16.13 -0.90 -24.68
CA PHE A 72 -17.52 -1.31 -24.45
C PHE A 72 -18.39 -1.13 -25.70
N ALA A 73 -18.17 -0.04 -26.44
CA ALA A 73 -18.86 0.21 -27.70
C ALA A 73 -18.52 -0.87 -28.74
N VAL A 74 -17.24 -1.20 -28.89
CA VAL A 74 -16.78 -2.25 -29.82
C VAL A 74 -17.35 -3.61 -29.40
N ALA A 75 -17.34 -3.97 -28.11
CA ALA A 75 -17.91 -5.22 -27.62
C ALA A 75 -19.40 -5.36 -27.96
N LYS A 76 -20.16 -4.28 -27.85
CA LYS A 76 -21.58 -4.24 -28.24
C LYS A 76 -21.78 -4.32 -29.76
N GLN A 77 -21.00 -3.54 -30.51
CA GLN A 77 -21.10 -3.49 -31.99
C GLN A 77 -20.77 -4.84 -32.62
N GLU A 78 -19.70 -5.49 -32.15
CA GLU A 78 -19.24 -6.78 -32.66
C GLU A 78 -19.96 -7.97 -32.00
N ASN A 79 -20.84 -7.71 -31.02
CA ASN A 79 -21.49 -8.73 -30.20
C ASN A 79 -20.51 -9.79 -29.67
N LYS A 80 -19.35 -9.33 -29.19
CA LYS A 80 -18.31 -10.17 -28.57
C LYS A 80 -18.32 -10.08 -27.07
N PRO A 81 -18.03 -11.17 -26.35
CA PRO A 81 -17.78 -11.10 -24.89
C PRO A 81 -16.49 -10.34 -24.60
N ILE A 82 -16.42 -9.73 -23.44
CA ILE A 82 -15.22 -9.03 -22.96
C ILE A 82 -14.38 -10.04 -22.18
N PHE A 83 -13.07 -10.08 -22.44
CA PHE A 83 -12.08 -10.67 -21.54
C PHE A 83 -11.46 -9.55 -20.73
N LEU A 84 -11.68 -9.56 -19.42
CA LEU A 84 -11.14 -8.57 -18.48
C LEU A 84 -9.96 -9.19 -17.70
N SER A 85 -8.77 -8.60 -17.86
CA SER A 85 -7.59 -8.95 -17.11
C SER A 85 -7.21 -7.81 -16.16
N VAL A 86 -7.18 -8.08 -14.85
CA VAL A 86 -6.84 -7.11 -13.82
C VAL A 86 -5.58 -7.58 -13.06
N GLY A 87 -4.64 -6.69 -12.87
CA GLY A 87 -3.38 -6.95 -12.17
C GLY A 87 -2.69 -5.65 -11.78
N TYR A 88 -1.40 -5.71 -11.54
CA TYR A 88 -0.56 -4.56 -11.19
C TYR A 88 0.90 -4.82 -11.55
N SER A 89 1.72 -3.77 -11.60
CA SER A 89 3.05 -3.76 -12.22
C SER A 89 4.04 -4.73 -11.58
N THR A 90 3.99 -4.94 -10.27
CA THR A 90 4.95 -5.76 -9.51
C THR A 90 4.41 -7.16 -9.17
N CYS A 91 3.35 -7.58 -9.87
CA CYS A 91 2.65 -8.84 -9.62
C CYS A 91 3.36 -10.01 -10.32
N HIS A 92 4.14 -10.80 -9.60
CA HIS A 92 4.86 -11.97 -10.13
C HIS A 92 3.97 -12.90 -10.99
N TRP A 93 2.83 -13.37 -10.48
CA TRP A 93 1.93 -14.25 -11.25
C TRP A 93 1.29 -13.55 -12.46
N CYS A 94 1.25 -12.21 -12.49
CA CYS A 94 0.82 -11.48 -13.69
C CYS A 94 1.92 -11.53 -14.76
N HIS A 95 3.20 -11.49 -14.38
CA HIS A 95 4.34 -11.66 -15.28
C HIS A 95 4.41 -13.10 -15.80
N VAL A 96 4.18 -14.10 -14.93
CA VAL A 96 4.08 -15.50 -15.37
C VAL A 96 2.99 -15.67 -16.40
N MET A 97 1.79 -15.09 -16.20
CA MET A 97 0.69 -15.18 -17.18
C MET A 97 0.98 -14.41 -18.46
N GLU A 98 1.74 -13.31 -18.39
CA GLU A 98 2.18 -12.58 -19.58
C GLU A 98 3.09 -13.44 -20.45
N GLY A 99 4.18 -13.96 -19.89
CA GLY A 99 5.15 -14.77 -20.63
C GLY A 99 4.58 -16.11 -21.08
N ASP A 100 3.78 -16.77 -20.25
CA ASP A 100 3.15 -18.05 -20.62
C ASP A 100 2.06 -17.88 -21.69
N SER A 101 1.17 -16.89 -21.54
CA SER A 101 -0.05 -16.81 -22.33
C SER A 101 -0.17 -15.56 -23.21
N PHE A 102 0.08 -14.35 -22.68
CA PHE A 102 -0.24 -13.12 -23.41
C PHE A 102 0.76 -12.73 -24.49
N GLU A 103 1.99 -13.24 -24.44
CA GLU A 103 3.01 -13.11 -25.48
C GLU A 103 2.87 -14.21 -26.58
N ASN A 104 1.96 -15.18 -26.39
CA ASN A 104 1.79 -16.31 -27.30
C ASN A 104 0.84 -15.99 -28.46
N GLU A 105 1.29 -16.21 -29.70
CA GLU A 105 0.54 -15.89 -30.93
C GLU A 105 -0.74 -16.71 -31.09
N GLU A 106 -0.78 -17.98 -30.67
CA GLU A 106 -1.98 -18.81 -30.75
C GLU A 106 -3.06 -18.30 -29.78
N VAL A 107 -2.68 -17.97 -28.54
CA VAL A 107 -3.56 -17.35 -27.56
C VAL A 107 -4.08 -16.02 -28.09
N ALA A 108 -3.20 -15.18 -28.63
CA ALA A 108 -3.57 -13.88 -29.19
C ALA A 108 -4.56 -14.00 -30.35
N ALA A 109 -4.35 -14.95 -31.27
CA ALA A 109 -5.27 -15.21 -32.38
C ALA A 109 -6.67 -15.59 -31.90
N LEU A 110 -6.78 -16.44 -30.87
CA LEU A 110 -8.07 -16.82 -30.27
C LEU A 110 -8.73 -15.63 -29.55
N MET A 111 -7.96 -14.88 -28.78
CA MET A 111 -8.47 -13.72 -28.04
C MET A 111 -8.98 -12.64 -28.99
N ASN A 112 -8.18 -12.24 -29.98
CA ASN A 112 -8.55 -11.22 -30.96
C ASN A 112 -9.77 -11.62 -31.81
N LYS A 113 -9.91 -12.91 -32.10
CA LYS A 113 -11.04 -13.44 -32.86
C LYS A 113 -12.36 -13.42 -32.06
N HIS A 114 -12.32 -13.85 -30.80
CA HIS A 114 -13.54 -14.17 -30.06
C HIS A 114 -13.90 -13.15 -28.98
N PHE A 115 -12.96 -12.27 -28.55
CA PHE A 115 -13.16 -11.39 -27.40
C PHE A 115 -12.75 -9.96 -27.71
N ILE A 116 -13.27 -9.03 -26.93
CA ILE A 116 -12.69 -7.70 -26.73
C ILE A 116 -11.90 -7.75 -25.42
N SER A 117 -10.57 -7.60 -25.52
CA SER A 117 -9.66 -7.79 -24.40
C SER A 117 -9.38 -6.46 -23.70
N ILE A 118 -9.72 -6.38 -22.41
CA ILE A 118 -9.52 -5.17 -21.58
C ILE A 118 -8.48 -5.47 -20.50
N LYS A 119 -7.50 -4.57 -20.36
CA LYS A 119 -6.48 -4.62 -19.29
C LYS A 119 -6.69 -3.50 -18.30
N VAL A 120 -6.62 -3.82 -16.99
CA VAL A 120 -6.83 -2.86 -15.90
C VAL A 120 -5.70 -2.94 -14.89
N ASP A 121 -5.13 -1.78 -14.57
CA ASP A 121 -4.26 -1.63 -13.40
C ASP A 121 -5.12 -1.38 -12.16
N ARG A 122 -5.16 -2.37 -11.24
CA ARG A 122 -5.93 -2.30 -10.00
C ARG A 122 -5.52 -1.15 -9.08
N GLU A 123 -4.30 -0.68 -9.21
CA GLU A 123 -3.80 0.42 -8.39
C GLU A 123 -4.32 1.77 -8.87
N GLU A 124 -4.54 1.94 -10.17
CA GLU A 124 -5.19 3.11 -10.74
C GLU A 124 -6.72 3.02 -10.71
N ARG A 125 -7.29 1.81 -10.90
CA ARG A 125 -8.73 1.54 -10.93
C ARG A 125 -9.17 0.54 -9.85
N PRO A 126 -8.96 0.88 -8.56
CA PRO A 126 -9.39 0.02 -7.46
C PRO A 126 -10.91 -0.15 -7.36
N ASP A 127 -11.69 0.74 -7.95
CA ASP A 127 -13.14 0.68 -8.09
C ASP A 127 -13.58 -0.49 -8.96
N VAL A 128 -12.93 -0.68 -10.12
CA VAL A 128 -13.13 -1.84 -11.00
C VAL A 128 -12.67 -3.11 -10.29
N ASP A 129 -11.43 -3.10 -9.75
CA ASP A 129 -10.86 -4.25 -9.04
C ASP A 129 -11.79 -4.79 -7.95
N GLN A 130 -12.29 -3.93 -7.06
CA GLN A 130 -13.15 -4.34 -5.94
C GLN A 130 -14.47 -4.97 -6.38
N ILE A 131 -15.12 -4.43 -7.42
CA ILE A 131 -16.40 -4.94 -7.91
C ILE A 131 -16.21 -6.36 -8.47
N TYR A 132 -15.21 -6.52 -9.33
CA TYR A 132 -14.98 -7.79 -10.02
C TYR A 132 -14.33 -8.84 -9.14
N MET A 133 -13.50 -8.44 -8.16
CA MET A 133 -12.96 -9.34 -7.15
C MET A 133 -14.04 -9.95 -6.26
N ASP A 134 -15.05 -9.18 -5.85
CA ASP A 134 -16.17 -9.70 -5.08
C ASP A 134 -16.98 -10.75 -5.88
N VAL A 135 -17.21 -10.48 -7.17
CA VAL A 135 -17.90 -11.44 -8.03
C VAL A 135 -17.07 -12.71 -8.20
N LEU A 136 -15.74 -12.56 -8.44
CA LEU A 136 -14.84 -13.71 -8.56
C LEU A 136 -14.82 -14.54 -7.28
N ALA A 137 -14.71 -13.88 -6.11
CA ALA A 137 -14.74 -14.57 -4.82
C ALA A 137 -16.08 -15.26 -4.55
N ALA A 138 -17.20 -14.65 -4.95
CA ALA A 138 -18.53 -15.26 -4.84
C ALA A 138 -18.69 -16.48 -5.76
N MET A 139 -18.08 -16.48 -6.95
CA MET A 139 -18.12 -17.59 -7.90
C MET A 139 -17.23 -18.77 -7.47
N ASN A 140 -16.03 -18.49 -6.96
CA ASN A 140 -14.96 -19.48 -6.80
C ASN A 140 -14.58 -19.75 -5.33
N GLY A 141 -15.18 -19.05 -4.37
CA GLY A 141 -14.81 -19.11 -2.94
C GLY A 141 -13.53 -18.38 -2.59
N ARG A 142 -12.76 -17.93 -3.57
CA ARG A 142 -11.50 -17.17 -3.40
C ARG A 142 -11.26 -16.23 -4.57
N GLY A 143 -10.47 -15.19 -4.34
CA GLY A 143 -9.97 -14.27 -5.36
C GLY A 143 -8.46 -14.13 -5.32
N GLY A 144 -7.90 -13.34 -6.24
CA GLY A 144 -6.46 -13.08 -6.34
C GLY A 144 -6.08 -12.48 -7.69
N TRP A 145 -4.83 -12.11 -7.84
CA TRP A 145 -4.27 -11.60 -9.09
C TRP A 145 -3.21 -12.57 -9.65
N PRO A 146 -3.11 -12.65 -11.01
CA PRO A 146 -3.95 -11.97 -12.01
C PRO A 146 -5.41 -12.39 -11.91
N MET A 147 -6.33 -11.42 -12.04
CA MET A 147 -7.76 -11.71 -12.11
C MET A 147 -8.19 -11.75 -13.58
N SER A 148 -8.75 -12.87 -14.03
CA SER A 148 -9.19 -13.13 -15.39
C SER A 148 -10.70 -13.39 -15.41
N LEU A 149 -11.47 -12.53 -16.07
CA LEU A 149 -12.93 -12.62 -16.11
C LEU A 149 -13.46 -12.53 -17.53
N PHE A 150 -14.53 -13.25 -17.79
CA PHE A 150 -15.30 -13.17 -19.04
C PHE A 150 -16.64 -12.49 -18.75
N LEU A 151 -16.90 -11.37 -19.45
CA LEU A 151 -18.07 -10.53 -19.22
C LEU A 151 -18.94 -10.47 -20.45
N SER A 152 -20.25 -10.23 -20.26
CA SER A 152 -21.12 -9.81 -21.35
C SER A 152 -20.74 -8.40 -21.85
N PRO A 153 -21.24 -7.94 -23.02
CA PRO A 153 -21.05 -6.56 -23.48
C PRO A 153 -21.61 -5.50 -22.51
N GLU A 154 -22.51 -5.88 -21.61
CA GLU A 154 -23.04 -5.08 -20.50
C GLU A 154 -22.12 -5.11 -19.28
N ARG A 155 -20.95 -5.71 -19.40
CA ARG A 155 -19.90 -5.82 -18.36
C ARG A 155 -20.21 -6.78 -17.21
N VAL A 156 -21.28 -7.57 -17.29
CA VAL A 156 -21.64 -8.53 -16.24
C VAL A 156 -20.81 -9.81 -16.38
N PRO A 157 -20.08 -10.24 -15.35
CA PRO A 157 -19.29 -11.47 -15.38
C PRO A 157 -20.14 -12.73 -15.47
N PHE A 158 -19.70 -13.70 -16.29
CA PHE A 158 -20.32 -15.01 -16.36
C PHE A 158 -19.34 -16.16 -16.10
N MET A 159 -18.06 -15.88 -16.09
CA MET A 159 -16.99 -16.83 -15.75
C MET A 159 -15.74 -16.08 -15.31
N GLY A 160 -14.91 -16.69 -14.46
CA GLY A 160 -13.64 -16.10 -14.06
C GLY A 160 -12.75 -17.05 -13.28
N GLY A 161 -11.49 -16.65 -13.15
CA GLY A 161 -10.44 -17.34 -12.41
C GLY A 161 -9.27 -16.38 -12.11
N THR A 162 -8.22 -16.96 -11.54
CA THR A 162 -6.94 -16.28 -11.36
C THR A 162 -5.99 -16.69 -12.49
N PHE A 163 -4.77 -17.09 -12.20
CA PHE A 163 -3.82 -17.62 -13.16
C PHE A 163 -4.38 -18.92 -13.82
N VAL A 164 -4.23 -19.04 -15.13
CA VAL A 164 -4.60 -20.25 -15.90
C VAL A 164 -3.43 -20.62 -16.82
N PRO A 165 -2.82 -21.80 -16.70
CA PRO A 165 -1.74 -22.26 -17.58
C PRO A 165 -2.18 -22.27 -19.06
N ARG A 166 -1.27 -21.95 -19.98
CA ARG A 166 -1.53 -21.74 -21.42
C ARG A 166 -2.37 -22.83 -22.07
N ALA A 167 -2.03 -24.09 -21.88
CA ALA A 167 -2.77 -25.19 -22.50
C ALA A 167 -4.24 -25.22 -22.07
N GLN A 168 -4.52 -24.97 -20.78
CA GLN A 168 -5.87 -24.87 -20.23
C GLN A 168 -6.56 -23.60 -20.69
N PHE A 169 -5.81 -22.50 -20.82
CA PHE A 169 -6.34 -21.22 -21.26
C PHE A 169 -6.82 -21.28 -22.72
N ILE A 170 -6.06 -21.90 -23.63
CA ILE A 170 -6.46 -22.14 -25.03
C ILE A 170 -7.79 -22.89 -25.08
N LEU A 171 -7.92 -24.01 -24.37
CA LEU A 171 -9.17 -24.79 -24.32
C LEU A 171 -10.34 -23.98 -23.77
N LEU A 172 -10.07 -23.16 -22.75
CA LEU A 172 -11.08 -22.29 -22.15
C LEU A 172 -11.57 -21.22 -23.14
N LEU A 173 -10.66 -20.54 -23.85
CA LEU A 173 -10.98 -19.53 -24.86
C LEU A 173 -11.82 -20.11 -25.98
N GLN A 174 -11.47 -21.28 -26.51
CA GLN A 174 -12.21 -22.00 -27.54
C GLN A 174 -13.62 -22.33 -27.04
N ARG A 175 -13.73 -22.96 -25.87
CA ARG A 175 -15.01 -23.37 -25.29
C ARG A 175 -15.94 -22.16 -25.03
N ILE A 176 -15.43 -21.05 -24.53
CA ILE A 176 -16.25 -19.87 -24.31
C ILE A 176 -16.68 -19.25 -25.63
N GLY A 177 -15.76 -19.13 -26.61
CA GLY A 177 -16.08 -18.64 -27.95
C GLY A 177 -17.17 -19.43 -28.62
N ASP A 178 -17.11 -20.76 -28.55
CA ASP A 178 -18.10 -21.67 -29.09
C ASP A 178 -19.45 -21.57 -28.35
N THR A 179 -19.42 -21.52 -27.01
CA THR A 179 -20.63 -21.38 -26.19
C THR A 179 -21.32 -20.03 -26.47
N TRP A 180 -20.52 -18.96 -26.60
CA TRP A 180 -21.04 -17.63 -26.95
C TRP A 180 -21.78 -17.60 -28.28
N LYS A 181 -21.25 -18.31 -29.25
CA LYS A 181 -21.84 -18.40 -30.62
C LYS A 181 -23.03 -19.34 -30.69
N ASN A 182 -22.96 -20.50 -30.02
CA ASN A 182 -23.87 -21.62 -30.27
C ASN A 182 -24.89 -21.87 -29.13
N ASP A 183 -24.61 -21.43 -27.89
CA ASP A 183 -25.46 -21.63 -26.71
C ASP A 183 -25.50 -20.38 -25.81
N ARG A 184 -25.93 -19.27 -26.42
CA ARG A 184 -26.04 -17.97 -25.72
C ARG A 184 -26.98 -18.01 -24.52
N ALA A 185 -28.02 -18.84 -24.57
CA ALA A 185 -29.00 -18.97 -23.51
C ALA A 185 -28.38 -19.40 -22.18
N LYS A 186 -27.38 -20.28 -22.23
CA LYS A 186 -26.62 -20.72 -21.04
C LYS A 186 -25.88 -19.57 -20.39
N ILE A 187 -25.21 -18.75 -21.19
CA ILE A 187 -24.46 -17.56 -20.68
C ILE A 187 -25.43 -16.53 -20.10
N ASN A 188 -26.52 -16.23 -20.81
CA ASN A 188 -27.52 -15.25 -20.38
C ASN A 188 -28.12 -15.62 -19.01
N LYS A 189 -28.35 -16.91 -18.75
CA LYS A 189 -28.83 -17.38 -17.44
C LYS A 189 -27.86 -17.06 -16.33
N ILE A 190 -26.54 -17.22 -16.54
CA ILE A 190 -25.50 -16.89 -15.55
C ILE A 190 -25.43 -15.37 -15.36
N VAL A 191 -25.46 -14.59 -16.45
CA VAL A 191 -25.48 -13.12 -16.42
C VAL A 191 -26.66 -12.60 -15.58
N GLU A 192 -27.85 -13.18 -15.75
CA GLU A 192 -29.06 -12.84 -14.98
C GLU A 192 -28.86 -13.15 -13.47
N GLN A 193 -28.31 -14.33 -13.16
CA GLN A 193 -28.02 -14.71 -11.76
C GLN A 193 -27.03 -13.76 -11.09
N VAL A 194 -25.94 -13.42 -11.78
CA VAL A 194 -24.93 -12.47 -11.26
C VAL A 194 -25.50 -11.07 -11.12
N SER A 195 -26.27 -10.59 -12.11
CA SER A 195 -26.96 -9.29 -12.04
C SER A 195 -27.92 -9.24 -10.85
N THR A 196 -28.69 -10.29 -10.63
CA THR A 196 -29.59 -10.41 -9.47
C THR A 196 -28.83 -10.39 -8.16
N TRP A 197 -27.69 -11.08 -8.09
CA TRP A 197 -26.83 -11.09 -6.91
C TRP A 197 -26.25 -9.69 -6.63
N LEU A 198 -25.73 -9.00 -7.67
CA LEU A 198 -25.20 -7.65 -7.56
C LEU A 198 -26.26 -6.67 -7.04
N ASN A 199 -27.48 -6.70 -7.60
CA ASN A 199 -28.59 -5.86 -7.16
C ASN A 199 -28.95 -6.13 -5.69
N LYS A 200 -29.01 -7.40 -5.27
CA LYS A 200 -29.25 -7.76 -3.86
C LYS A 200 -28.16 -7.27 -2.92
N GLN A 201 -26.89 -7.20 -3.36
CA GLN A 201 -25.81 -6.61 -2.55
C GLN A 201 -25.99 -5.09 -2.38
N GLN A 202 -26.46 -4.41 -3.42
CA GLN A 202 -26.72 -2.97 -3.38
C GLN A 202 -27.94 -2.62 -2.52
N ASP A 203 -28.99 -3.46 -2.60
CA ASP A 203 -30.26 -3.28 -1.86
C ASP A 203 -30.20 -3.78 -0.40
N ARG A 204 -29.11 -4.43 0.01
CA ARG A 204 -28.91 -4.76 1.43
C ARG A 204 -28.84 -3.49 2.23
N GLY A 205 -30.01 -3.06 2.73
CA GLY A 205 -30.13 -1.90 3.61
C GLY A 205 -29.14 -2.05 4.77
N PHE A 206 -28.36 -1.01 5.00
CA PHE A 206 -27.56 -0.93 6.20
C PHE A 206 -28.55 -0.87 7.38
N VAL A 207 -28.53 -1.88 8.23
CA VAL A 207 -29.32 -1.87 9.44
C VAL A 207 -28.65 -0.84 10.35
N ASN A 208 -29.36 0.23 10.69
CA ASN A 208 -28.93 1.16 11.73
C ASN A 208 -28.91 0.39 13.06
N ALA A 209 -27.82 -0.32 13.30
CA ALA A 209 -27.53 -1.00 14.55
C ALA A 209 -27.04 0.02 15.59
N PRO A 210 -27.22 -0.22 16.88
CA PRO A 210 -26.52 0.58 17.87
C PRO A 210 -25.00 0.47 17.68
N VAL A 211 -24.27 1.49 18.09
CA VAL A 211 -22.79 1.41 18.18
C VAL A 211 -22.45 0.24 19.10
N PRO A 212 -21.56 -0.69 18.69
CA PRO A 212 -21.16 -1.82 19.51
C PRO A 212 -20.57 -1.37 20.86
N ASP A 213 -20.77 -2.15 21.90
CA ASP A 213 -20.11 -1.96 23.18
C ASP A 213 -18.69 -2.57 23.22
N ASP A 214 -18.01 -2.49 24.36
CA ASP A 214 -16.62 -2.92 24.51
C ASP A 214 -16.42 -4.45 24.57
N HIS A 215 -17.48 -5.27 24.59
CA HIS A 215 -17.38 -6.74 24.51
C HIS A 215 -16.91 -7.23 23.12
N VAL A 216 -17.03 -6.40 22.08
CA VAL A 216 -16.49 -6.74 20.77
C VAL A 216 -14.96 -6.90 20.78
N PHE A 217 -14.27 -6.17 21.64
CA PHE A 217 -12.81 -6.28 21.79
C PHE A 217 -12.40 -7.60 22.45
N GLN A 218 -13.21 -8.09 23.41
CA GLN A 218 -13.02 -9.42 23.99
C GLN A 218 -13.12 -10.51 22.91
N ARG A 219 -14.19 -10.48 22.10
CA ARG A 219 -14.36 -11.43 20.99
C ARG A 219 -13.20 -11.37 20.00
N PHE A 220 -12.77 -10.17 19.63
CA PHE A 220 -11.62 -10.00 18.73
C PHE A 220 -10.36 -10.64 19.33
N ALA A 221 -10.03 -10.34 20.59
CA ALA A 221 -8.85 -10.90 21.26
C ALA A 221 -8.92 -12.44 21.36
N GLU A 222 -10.08 -13.01 21.70
CA GLU A 222 -10.31 -14.46 21.75
C GLU A 222 -10.12 -15.11 20.37
N GLY A 223 -10.69 -14.52 19.30
CA GLY A 223 -10.51 -14.99 17.93
C GLY A 223 -9.05 -14.95 17.47
N ARG A 224 -8.28 -13.94 17.92
CA ARG A 224 -6.85 -13.87 17.63
C ARG A 224 -6.06 -14.93 18.37
N ARG A 225 -6.36 -15.19 19.65
CA ARG A 225 -5.73 -16.29 20.42
C ARG A 225 -5.95 -17.65 19.76
N GLN A 226 -7.16 -17.91 19.26
CA GLN A 226 -7.50 -19.18 18.60
C GLN A 226 -6.76 -19.41 17.28
N SER A 227 -6.48 -18.34 16.54
CA SER A 227 -5.77 -18.40 15.24
C SER A 227 -4.27 -18.18 15.34
N PHE A 228 -3.75 -17.88 16.53
CA PHE A 228 -2.34 -17.57 16.77
C PHE A 228 -1.44 -18.78 16.60
N ASP A 229 -0.30 -18.58 15.96
CA ASP A 229 0.77 -19.57 15.88
C ASP A 229 1.69 -19.43 17.11
N PRO A 230 1.65 -20.38 18.06
CA PRO A 230 2.42 -20.28 19.29
C PRO A 230 3.93 -20.51 19.09
N GLU A 231 4.37 -21.06 17.96
CA GLU A 231 5.78 -21.34 17.68
C GLU A 231 6.46 -20.19 16.97
N TYR A 232 5.87 -19.70 15.86
CA TYR A 232 6.50 -18.69 15.01
C TYR A 232 5.81 -17.32 15.06
N GLY A 233 4.72 -17.17 15.80
CA GLY A 233 3.92 -15.96 15.78
C GLY A 233 3.11 -15.81 14.48
N GLY A 234 2.28 -14.77 14.44
CA GLY A 234 1.34 -14.55 13.34
C GLY A 234 0.03 -15.31 13.51
N PHE A 235 -0.87 -15.17 12.55
CA PHE A 235 -2.23 -15.70 12.63
C PHE A 235 -2.54 -16.56 11.40
N GLY A 236 -3.08 -17.76 11.65
CA GLY A 236 -3.34 -18.76 10.63
C GLY A 236 -2.09 -19.57 10.25
N LYS A 237 -2.19 -20.26 9.11
CA LYS A 237 -1.09 -21.07 8.58
C LYS A 237 -0.33 -20.30 7.49
N GLN A 238 -0.03 -20.93 6.37
CA GLN A 238 0.66 -20.31 5.22
C GLN A 238 -0.34 -20.03 4.08
N PRO A 239 -0.12 -18.96 3.27
CA PRO A 239 0.89 -17.90 3.46
C PRO A 239 0.57 -16.98 4.64
N LYS A 240 1.61 -16.40 5.29
CA LYS A 240 1.45 -15.47 6.40
C LYS A 240 1.59 -14.02 5.95
N PHE A 241 0.56 -13.22 6.25
CA PHE A 241 0.55 -11.78 6.02
C PHE A 241 0.84 -10.99 7.30
N PRO A 242 1.43 -9.77 7.23
CA PRO A 242 1.87 -9.01 8.41
C PRO A 242 0.76 -8.54 9.33
N GLN A 243 -0.46 -8.35 8.84
CA GLN A 243 -1.67 -7.96 9.58
C GLN A 243 -1.48 -6.77 10.56
N SER A 244 -0.75 -5.75 10.13
CA SER A 244 -0.33 -4.59 10.95
C SER A 244 -1.48 -3.90 11.69
N THR A 245 -2.64 -3.71 11.06
CA THR A 245 -3.82 -3.08 11.69
C THR A 245 -4.32 -3.90 12.89
N GLN A 246 -4.28 -5.24 12.79
CA GLN A 246 -4.68 -6.14 13.90
C GLN A 246 -3.71 -6.03 15.09
N LEU A 247 -2.41 -5.98 14.82
CA LEU A 247 -1.39 -5.79 15.84
C LEU A 247 -1.54 -4.44 16.55
N SER A 248 -1.82 -3.37 15.80
CA SER A 248 -2.11 -2.04 16.35
C SER A 248 -3.36 -2.05 17.23
N LEU A 249 -4.42 -2.77 16.89
CA LEU A 249 -5.60 -2.92 17.75
C LEU A 249 -5.27 -3.71 19.03
N LEU A 250 -4.51 -4.82 18.92
CA LEU A 250 -4.09 -5.59 20.08
C LEU A 250 -3.27 -4.75 21.09
N LEU A 251 -2.39 -3.86 20.61
CA LEU A 251 -1.65 -2.92 21.47
C LEU A 251 -2.59 -1.96 22.23
N ARG A 252 -3.68 -1.49 21.58
CA ARG A 252 -4.72 -0.67 22.22
C ARG A 252 -5.51 -1.46 23.24
N ILE A 253 -5.87 -2.71 22.95
CA ILE A 253 -6.53 -3.59 23.88
C ILE A 253 -5.62 -3.86 25.09
N TYR A 254 -4.34 -4.13 24.87
CA TYR A 254 -3.35 -4.28 25.95
C TYR A 254 -3.27 -3.02 26.83
N LYS A 255 -3.22 -1.82 26.23
CA LYS A 255 -3.19 -0.55 26.99
C LYS A 255 -4.32 -0.42 28.00
N ARG A 256 -5.51 -0.93 27.67
CA ARG A 256 -6.72 -0.81 28.52
C ARG A 256 -7.00 -2.03 29.39
N SER A 257 -6.44 -3.21 29.07
CA SER A 257 -6.60 -4.44 29.84
C SER A 257 -5.40 -4.77 30.72
N ALA A 258 -4.20 -4.36 30.32
CA ALA A 258 -2.92 -4.79 30.88
C ALA A 258 -2.73 -6.33 30.86
N ASP A 259 -3.41 -7.07 29.97
CA ASP A 259 -3.33 -8.51 29.83
C ASP A 259 -2.04 -8.91 29.08
N PRO A 260 -1.04 -9.52 29.75
CA PRO A 260 0.24 -9.85 29.15
C PRO A 260 0.12 -10.86 27.99
N ALA A 261 -0.91 -11.72 28.01
CA ALA A 261 -1.12 -12.67 26.90
C ALA A 261 -1.50 -11.96 25.58
N ILE A 262 -2.15 -10.80 25.65
CA ILE A 262 -2.41 -9.97 24.45
C ILE A 262 -1.12 -9.36 23.90
N LEU A 263 -0.25 -8.89 24.79
CA LEU A 263 1.04 -8.34 24.38
C LEU A 263 1.94 -9.42 23.73
N GLU A 264 1.90 -10.65 24.25
CA GLU A 264 2.64 -11.78 23.68
C GLU A 264 2.25 -12.08 22.24
N LEU A 265 0.95 -12.02 21.88
CA LEU A 265 0.50 -12.19 20.49
C LEU A 265 1.20 -11.19 19.55
N VAL A 266 1.36 -9.94 20.02
CA VAL A 266 1.98 -8.87 19.23
C VAL A 266 3.50 -9.07 19.15
N THR A 267 4.16 -9.21 20.30
CA THR A 267 5.63 -9.25 20.35
C THR A 267 6.19 -10.44 19.60
N LYS A 268 5.63 -11.63 19.78
CA LYS A 268 6.06 -12.84 19.09
C LYS A 268 5.84 -12.75 17.57
N THR A 269 4.75 -12.12 17.13
CA THR A 269 4.50 -11.88 15.69
C THR A 269 5.51 -10.91 15.11
N LEU A 270 5.77 -9.79 15.79
CA LEU A 270 6.76 -8.80 15.35
C LEU A 270 8.18 -9.38 15.33
N ASP A 271 8.53 -10.17 16.33
CA ASP A 271 9.82 -10.88 16.43
C ASP A 271 10.01 -11.85 15.27
N GLY A 272 8.99 -12.65 14.95
CA GLY A 272 9.00 -13.56 13.81
C GLY A 272 9.21 -12.84 12.48
N MET A 273 8.46 -11.78 12.24
CA MET A 273 8.59 -10.99 11.00
C MET A 273 9.96 -10.29 10.89
N ALA A 274 10.46 -9.70 11.98
CA ALA A 274 11.73 -8.95 11.97
C ALA A 274 12.94 -9.86 11.76
N ARG A 275 12.89 -11.10 12.27
CA ARG A 275 13.97 -12.09 12.15
C ARG A 275 13.87 -12.92 10.89
N GLY A 276 12.67 -13.09 10.34
CA GLY A 276 12.43 -13.86 9.12
C GLY A 276 13.00 -13.21 7.86
N GLY A 277 12.98 -13.97 6.76
CA GLY A 277 13.35 -13.48 5.43
C GLY A 277 12.33 -12.47 4.86
N MET A 278 11.15 -12.35 5.50
CA MET A 278 10.20 -11.31 5.18
C MET A 278 10.75 -9.90 5.42
N PHE A 279 11.68 -9.72 6.35
CA PHE A 279 12.44 -8.50 6.52
C PHE A 279 13.76 -8.57 5.73
N ASP A 280 14.02 -7.61 4.86
CA ASP A 280 15.32 -7.53 4.16
C ASP A 280 16.43 -7.22 5.15
N GLN A 281 17.16 -8.26 5.56
CA GLN A 281 18.18 -8.20 6.60
C GLN A 281 19.36 -7.30 6.25
N LEU A 282 19.63 -7.02 4.98
CA LEU A 282 20.69 -6.09 4.55
C LEU A 282 20.18 -4.68 4.30
N GLY A 283 19.12 -4.55 3.51
CA GLY A 283 18.67 -3.25 3.01
C GLY A 283 17.55 -2.61 3.81
N GLY A 284 16.94 -3.34 4.71
CA GLY A 284 15.73 -2.90 5.41
C GLY A 284 14.48 -2.94 4.53
N GLY A 285 13.33 -2.65 5.15
CA GLY A 285 12.04 -2.80 4.53
C GLY A 285 11.53 -4.24 4.51
N PHE A 286 10.21 -4.39 4.45
CA PHE A 286 9.53 -5.67 4.45
C PHE A 286 9.09 -6.07 3.06
N HIS A 287 9.25 -7.34 2.73
CA HIS A 287 8.55 -7.98 1.62
C HIS A 287 7.06 -8.10 1.94
N ARG A 288 6.24 -8.44 0.95
CA ARG A 288 4.79 -8.32 1.06
C ARG A 288 4.17 -9.33 2.04
N TYR A 289 4.57 -10.60 1.98
CA TYR A 289 4.12 -11.70 2.84
C TYR A 289 5.13 -12.84 2.83
N SER A 290 5.01 -13.75 3.79
CA SER A 290 5.77 -15.00 3.78
C SER A 290 4.98 -16.11 3.10
N THR A 291 5.63 -16.85 2.21
CA THR A 291 5.04 -18.01 1.53
C THR A 291 4.92 -19.22 2.46
N ASP A 292 5.77 -19.27 3.50
CA ASP A 292 5.81 -20.33 4.51
C ASP A 292 5.22 -19.92 5.86
N ALA A 293 5.13 -20.87 6.78
CA ALA A 293 4.59 -20.67 8.12
C ALA A 293 5.60 -20.05 9.10
N VAL A 294 6.89 -20.04 8.76
CA VAL A 294 8.00 -19.70 9.68
C VAL A 294 8.59 -18.31 9.43
N TRP A 295 8.00 -17.52 8.54
CA TRP A 295 8.48 -16.20 8.08
C TRP A 295 9.80 -16.25 7.31
N GLY A 296 10.23 -17.45 6.83
CA GLY A 296 11.54 -17.67 6.24
C GLY A 296 11.65 -17.20 4.80
N ILE A 297 10.70 -17.60 3.95
CA ILE A 297 10.73 -17.34 2.52
C ILE A 297 9.64 -16.34 2.15
N PRO A 298 10.01 -15.12 1.73
CA PRO A 298 9.04 -14.11 1.34
C PRO A 298 8.62 -14.28 -0.13
N HIS A 299 7.46 -13.71 -0.47
CA HIS A 299 7.20 -13.17 -1.79
C HIS A 299 7.88 -11.80 -1.87
N PHE A 300 8.85 -11.64 -2.78
CA PHE A 300 9.87 -10.60 -2.72
C PHE A 300 9.41 -9.18 -3.09
N GLU A 301 8.14 -8.96 -3.44
CA GLU A 301 7.56 -7.61 -3.61
C GLU A 301 7.76 -6.74 -2.37
N LYS A 302 8.04 -5.44 -2.57
CA LYS A 302 8.03 -4.44 -1.50
C LYS A 302 7.04 -3.31 -1.82
N MET A 303 5.91 -3.31 -1.12
CA MET A 303 4.84 -2.34 -1.32
C MET A 303 4.97 -1.16 -0.35
N LEU A 304 4.76 0.07 -0.81
CA LEU A 304 4.81 1.28 0.03
C LEU A 304 3.89 1.18 1.26
N TYR A 305 2.66 0.70 1.07
CA TYR A 305 1.71 0.59 2.18
C TYR A 305 2.15 -0.41 3.25
N THR A 306 2.82 -1.50 2.87
CA THR A 306 3.37 -2.49 3.82
C THR A 306 4.43 -1.84 4.71
N GLN A 307 5.34 -1.08 4.10
CA GLN A 307 6.37 -0.33 4.84
C GLN A 307 5.74 0.66 5.80
N ALA A 308 4.82 1.49 5.31
CA ALA A 308 4.21 2.55 6.10
C ALA A 308 3.42 2.00 7.32
N LEU A 309 2.62 0.96 7.10
CA LEU A 309 1.82 0.37 8.17
C LEU A 309 2.69 -0.36 9.20
N LEU A 310 3.68 -1.14 8.76
CA LEU A 310 4.58 -1.86 9.67
C LEU A 310 5.50 -0.91 10.45
N ALA A 311 6.05 0.14 9.81
CA ALA A 311 6.84 1.13 10.54
C ALA A 311 6.09 1.71 11.73
N VAL A 312 4.81 2.09 11.55
CA VAL A 312 3.97 2.60 12.64
C VAL A 312 3.72 1.52 13.69
N THR A 313 3.42 0.28 13.29
CA THR A 313 3.15 -0.82 14.24
C THR A 313 4.39 -1.12 15.10
N TYR A 314 5.59 -1.16 14.52
CA TYR A 314 6.83 -1.34 15.27
C TYR A 314 7.12 -0.16 16.22
N LEU A 315 6.83 1.08 15.80
CA LEU A 315 6.97 2.26 16.69
C LEU A 315 5.96 2.22 17.84
N GLU A 316 4.70 1.84 17.59
CA GLU A 316 3.70 1.63 18.66
C GLU A 316 4.16 0.53 19.63
N ALA A 317 4.70 -0.58 19.13
CA ALA A 317 5.25 -1.65 19.97
C ALA A 317 6.47 -1.18 20.78
N TYR A 318 7.36 -0.37 20.21
CA TYR A 318 8.45 0.26 20.92
C TYR A 318 7.95 1.17 22.06
N GLN A 319 6.95 2.02 21.78
CA GLN A 319 6.37 2.89 22.82
C GLN A 319 5.74 2.08 23.98
N VAL A 320 5.19 0.90 23.71
CA VAL A 320 4.59 0.01 24.73
C VAL A 320 5.66 -0.74 25.51
N THR A 321 6.63 -1.35 24.82
CA THR A 321 7.57 -2.32 25.42
C THR A 321 8.91 -1.74 25.83
N GLN A 322 9.28 -0.59 25.23
CA GLN A 322 10.62 0.02 25.31
C GLN A 322 11.73 -0.92 24.78
N ASN A 323 11.39 -1.97 24.00
CA ASN A 323 12.37 -2.84 23.36
C ASN A 323 13.04 -2.12 22.18
N PRO A 324 14.37 -1.83 22.24
CA PRO A 324 15.07 -1.05 21.21
C PRO A 324 15.11 -1.75 19.84
N GLU A 325 14.94 -3.08 19.76
CA GLU A 325 14.90 -3.79 18.49
C GLU A 325 13.71 -3.32 17.62
N TYR A 326 12.56 -2.99 18.22
CA TYR A 326 11.41 -2.48 17.47
C TYR A 326 11.67 -1.07 16.90
N ALA A 327 12.36 -0.21 17.64
CA ALA A 327 12.80 1.08 17.14
C ALA A 327 13.79 0.92 15.96
N LEU A 328 14.74 -0.01 16.08
CA LEU A 328 15.73 -0.31 15.04
C LEU A 328 15.06 -0.81 13.76
N VAL A 329 14.11 -1.74 13.86
CA VAL A 329 13.36 -2.26 12.70
C VAL A 329 12.59 -1.12 12.02
N ALA A 330 11.85 -0.32 12.78
CA ALA A 330 11.12 0.82 12.25
C ALA A 330 12.05 1.83 11.55
N GLN A 331 13.19 2.14 12.15
CA GLN A 331 14.21 3.01 11.56
C GLN A 331 14.71 2.45 10.22
N ARG A 332 15.06 1.16 10.15
CA ARG A 332 15.53 0.52 8.92
C ARG A 332 14.46 0.51 7.82
N VAL A 333 13.17 0.40 8.18
CA VAL A 333 12.05 0.53 7.22
C VAL A 333 11.94 1.96 6.70
N LEU A 334 11.98 2.96 7.58
CA LEU A 334 11.89 4.37 7.19
C LEU A 334 13.10 4.81 6.37
N ASP A 335 14.30 4.36 6.72
CA ASP A 335 15.53 4.63 5.96
C ASP A 335 15.51 3.96 4.58
N TYR A 336 14.94 2.75 4.45
CA TYR A 336 14.67 2.12 3.16
C TYR A 336 13.75 2.99 2.29
N LEU A 337 12.64 3.49 2.83
CA LEU A 337 11.74 4.38 2.11
C LEU A 337 12.46 5.66 1.63
N LEU A 338 13.28 6.27 2.47
CA LEU A 338 14.05 7.46 2.11
C LEU A 338 15.10 7.18 1.03
N ARG A 339 15.78 6.04 1.10
CA ARG A 339 16.90 5.70 0.20
C ARG A 339 16.41 5.20 -1.16
N ASP A 340 15.41 4.29 -1.16
CA ASP A 340 15.08 3.49 -2.34
C ASP A 340 13.73 3.88 -2.98
N MET A 341 12.79 4.39 -2.19
CA MET A 341 11.43 4.66 -2.69
C MET A 341 11.07 6.15 -2.77
N SER A 342 11.93 7.07 -2.33
CA SER A 342 11.61 8.49 -2.36
C SER A 342 11.96 9.17 -3.67
N ARG A 343 11.11 10.11 -4.10
CA ARG A 343 11.41 11.03 -5.21
C ARG A 343 12.18 12.26 -4.73
N PRO A 344 13.12 12.79 -5.55
CA PRO A 344 13.86 14.00 -5.19
C PRO A 344 12.98 15.24 -4.95
N ASP A 345 11.85 15.39 -5.62
CA ASP A 345 10.93 16.54 -5.53
C ASP A 345 9.71 16.28 -4.61
N GLY A 346 9.63 15.10 -3.99
CA GLY A 346 8.58 14.70 -3.03
C GLY A 346 7.72 13.54 -3.53
N GLY A 347 7.11 12.84 -2.59
CA GLY A 347 6.37 11.61 -2.82
C GLY A 347 7.23 10.36 -2.75
N PHE A 348 6.56 9.24 -2.51
CA PHE A 348 7.15 7.90 -2.51
C PHE A 348 6.55 7.06 -3.62
N TYR A 349 7.39 6.30 -4.32
CA TYR A 349 7.00 5.33 -5.34
C TYR A 349 6.13 4.23 -4.75
N SER A 350 5.32 3.56 -5.60
CA SER A 350 4.31 2.60 -5.15
C SER A 350 4.89 1.28 -4.68
N ALA A 351 5.82 0.69 -5.44
CA ALA A 351 6.32 -0.66 -5.14
C ALA A 351 7.67 -0.95 -5.85
N GLU A 352 8.42 -1.90 -5.30
CA GLU A 352 9.46 -2.64 -6.02
C GLU A 352 8.94 -4.05 -6.35
N ASP A 353 9.27 -4.51 -7.56
CA ASP A 353 8.87 -5.81 -8.07
C ASP A 353 9.49 -6.98 -7.26
N ALA A 354 8.86 -8.13 -7.32
CA ALA A 354 9.46 -9.37 -6.82
C ALA A 354 10.62 -9.82 -7.71
N ASP A 355 10.54 -9.52 -9.01
CA ASP A 355 11.40 -10.04 -10.04
C ASP A 355 12.55 -9.09 -10.41
N SER A 356 13.74 -9.65 -10.55
CA SER A 356 14.89 -9.02 -11.18
C SER A 356 15.37 -9.93 -12.30
N GLU A 357 15.53 -9.40 -13.51
CA GLU A 357 15.95 -10.15 -14.70
C GLU A 357 15.07 -11.41 -14.94
N LYS A 358 13.74 -11.24 -14.80
CA LYS A 358 12.73 -12.31 -14.93
C LYS A 358 12.93 -13.46 -13.91
N THR A 359 13.36 -13.16 -12.71
CA THR A 359 13.63 -14.16 -11.67
C THR A 359 13.26 -13.61 -10.30
N GLU A 360 12.30 -14.24 -9.61
CA GLU A 360 11.87 -13.82 -8.28
C GLU A 360 13.00 -13.91 -7.27
N GLY A 361 13.20 -12.86 -6.47
CA GLY A 361 14.15 -12.81 -5.37
C GLY A 361 15.62 -12.70 -5.77
N LYS A 362 15.99 -12.77 -7.06
CA LYS A 362 17.39 -12.80 -7.54
C LYS A 362 18.24 -11.66 -6.98
N PHE A 363 17.67 -10.48 -6.81
CA PHE A 363 18.36 -9.31 -6.26
C PHE A 363 18.78 -9.52 -4.81
N TYR A 364 17.99 -10.23 -4.01
CA TYR A 364 18.12 -10.33 -2.55
C TYR A 364 18.93 -11.52 -2.07
N VAL A 365 18.92 -12.64 -2.81
CA VAL A 365 19.49 -13.92 -2.35
C VAL A 365 20.97 -14.10 -2.74
N TRP A 366 21.64 -15.03 -2.06
CA TRP A 366 23.07 -15.27 -2.21
C TRP A 366 23.39 -16.77 -2.23
N THR A 367 24.29 -17.21 -3.12
CA THR A 367 24.90 -18.53 -2.98
C THR A 367 26.02 -18.48 -1.94
N GLU A 368 26.30 -19.59 -1.29
CA GLU A 368 27.43 -19.69 -0.35
C GLU A 368 28.76 -19.29 -1.02
N ASN A 369 28.96 -19.69 -2.28
CA ASN A 369 30.17 -19.34 -3.04
C ASN A 369 30.29 -17.81 -3.28
N GLN A 370 29.20 -17.12 -3.58
CA GLN A 370 29.21 -15.65 -3.70
C GLN A 370 29.64 -14.98 -2.40
N LEU A 371 29.15 -15.48 -1.25
CA LEU A 371 29.52 -14.98 0.06
C LEU A 371 31.00 -15.22 0.38
N LYS A 372 31.53 -16.41 0.12
CA LYS A 372 32.94 -16.75 0.31
C LYS A 372 33.89 -15.93 -0.58
N GLN A 373 33.45 -15.54 -1.78
CA GLN A 373 34.23 -14.66 -2.67
C GLN A 373 34.18 -13.19 -2.24
N ALA A 374 33.09 -12.75 -1.64
CA ALA A 374 32.87 -11.36 -1.25
C ALA A 374 33.50 -10.99 0.10
N LEU A 375 33.65 -11.94 1.00
CA LEU A 375 33.96 -11.74 2.42
C LEU A 375 35.27 -12.41 2.81
N SER A 376 35.92 -11.88 3.85
CA SER A 376 37.00 -12.60 4.52
C SER A 376 36.44 -13.84 5.24
N VAL A 377 37.35 -14.74 5.65
CA VAL A 377 36.97 -15.99 6.36
C VAL A 377 36.14 -15.68 7.63
N ASP A 378 36.54 -14.66 8.39
CA ASP A 378 35.87 -14.32 9.66
C ASP A 378 34.55 -13.61 9.40
N GLU A 379 34.47 -12.72 8.41
CA GLU A 379 33.20 -12.09 7.98
C GLU A 379 32.21 -13.13 7.44
N PHE A 380 32.68 -14.10 6.63
CA PHE A 380 31.81 -15.16 6.16
C PHE A 380 31.27 -16.03 7.31
N LYS A 381 32.10 -16.39 8.29
CA LYS A 381 31.64 -17.12 9.48
C LYS A 381 30.60 -16.35 10.26
N ALA A 382 30.81 -15.05 10.46
CA ALA A 382 29.83 -14.18 11.15
C ALA A 382 28.49 -14.14 10.40
N VAL A 383 28.52 -13.90 9.09
CA VAL A 383 27.31 -13.87 8.24
C VAL A 383 26.62 -15.23 8.24
N ALA A 384 27.34 -16.33 8.07
CA ALA A 384 26.76 -17.68 8.01
C ALA A 384 26.09 -18.07 9.35
N ALA A 385 26.69 -17.68 10.47
CA ALA A 385 26.14 -17.95 11.80
C ALA A 385 24.84 -17.18 12.06
N ILE A 386 24.82 -15.88 11.73
CA ILE A 386 23.66 -15.01 12.01
C ILE A 386 22.53 -15.23 11.02
N TYR A 387 22.83 -15.32 9.71
CA TYR A 387 21.81 -15.36 8.65
C TYR A 387 21.48 -16.77 8.14
N ASN A 388 21.84 -17.79 8.90
CA ASN A 388 21.49 -19.18 8.62
C ASN A 388 21.82 -19.65 7.19
N VAL A 389 23.02 -19.28 6.70
CA VAL A 389 23.51 -19.66 5.36
C VAL A 389 23.90 -21.15 5.34
N THR A 390 23.43 -21.87 4.32
CA THR A 390 23.78 -23.27 4.07
C THR A 390 24.41 -23.45 2.69
N ALA A 391 25.18 -24.54 2.50
CA ALA A 391 25.83 -24.84 1.24
C ALA A 391 24.81 -25.18 0.12
N GLU A 392 23.77 -25.90 0.50
CA GLU A 392 22.68 -26.31 -0.40
C GLU A 392 21.69 -25.17 -0.71
N GLY A 393 21.78 -24.07 0.04
CA GLY A 393 20.78 -23.00 0.03
C GLY A 393 19.59 -23.30 0.94
N ASN A 394 18.89 -22.28 1.39
CA ASN A 394 17.69 -22.36 2.22
C ASN A 394 16.42 -21.92 1.47
N PHE A 395 16.55 -21.52 0.19
CA PHE A 395 15.46 -21.14 -0.68
C PHE A 395 15.35 -22.11 -1.86
N ASN A 396 14.32 -22.96 -1.82
CA ASN A 396 14.02 -23.91 -2.90
C ASN A 396 12.53 -23.75 -3.25
N PRO A 397 12.19 -23.22 -4.43
CA PRO A 397 10.81 -23.15 -4.89
C PRO A 397 10.24 -24.55 -5.11
N ASP A 398 8.92 -24.68 -4.95
CA ASP A 398 8.18 -25.89 -5.26
C ASP A 398 8.38 -26.28 -6.74
N ASP A 399 8.54 -27.60 -7.04
CA ASP A 399 8.77 -28.08 -8.40
C ASP A 399 7.67 -27.65 -9.38
N HIS A 400 6.42 -27.62 -8.95
CA HIS A 400 5.31 -27.18 -9.80
C HIS A 400 5.37 -25.66 -10.10
N VAL A 401 5.74 -24.84 -9.12
CA VAL A 401 5.96 -23.40 -9.31
C VAL A 401 7.10 -23.19 -10.30
N ARG A 402 8.20 -23.91 -10.13
CA ARG A 402 9.36 -23.87 -11.03
C ARG A 402 9.00 -24.22 -12.48
N GLU A 403 8.20 -25.28 -12.71
CA GLU A 403 7.75 -25.65 -14.05
C GLU A 403 6.90 -24.54 -14.71
N LEU A 404 6.04 -23.88 -13.95
CA LEU A 404 5.23 -22.75 -14.45
C LEU A 404 6.07 -21.52 -14.78
N GLU A 405 7.04 -21.17 -13.94
CA GLU A 405 7.97 -20.07 -14.19
C GLU A 405 8.82 -20.33 -15.44
N GLU A 406 9.35 -21.53 -15.59
CA GLU A 406 10.14 -21.94 -16.76
C GLU A 406 9.31 -21.90 -18.05
N SER A 407 8.03 -22.29 -18.01
CA SER A 407 7.11 -22.23 -19.16
C SER A 407 6.85 -20.78 -19.60
N ALA A 408 6.93 -19.83 -18.69
CA ALA A 408 6.83 -18.39 -18.93
C ALA A 408 8.17 -17.75 -19.34
N GLY A 409 9.24 -18.53 -19.51
CA GLY A 409 10.58 -18.03 -19.83
C GLY A 409 11.29 -17.35 -18.64
N MET A 410 10.82 -17.61 -17.41
CA MET A 410 11.45 -17.19 -16.18
C MET A 410 12.47 -18.23 -15.70
N LYS A 411 13.35 -17.85 -14.77
CA LYS A 411 14.36 -18.76 -14.24
C LYS A 411 14.13 -18.98 -12.75
N ALA A 412 13.89 -20.21 -12.36
CA ALA A 412 13.86 -20.58 -10.96
C ALA A 412 15.27 -20.59 -10.35
N LEU A 413 15.39 -20.14 -9.10
CA LEU A 413 16.66 -20.13 -8.36
C LEU A 413 16.83 -21.43 -7.56
N THR A 414 18.05 -21.96 -7.56
CA THR A 414 18.44 -23.13 -6.75
C THR A 414 19.77 -22.88 -6.07
N GLY A 415 19.98 -23.48 -4.88
CA GLY A 415 21.24 -23.37 -4.16
C GLY A 415 21.53 -21.95 -3.63
N VAL A 416 20.50 -21.16 -3.39
CA VAL A 416 20.60 -19.79 -2.89
C VAL A 416 20.05 -19.67 -1.47
N ASN A 417 20.51 -18.65 -0.76
CA ASN A 417 20.11 -18.35 0.61
C ASN A 417 19.37 -17.00 0.65
N ALA A 418 18.16 -17.00 1.19
CA ALA A 418 17.52 -15.82 1.74
C ALA A 418 18.04 -15.61 3.17
N PHE A 419 18.33 -14.37 3.54
CA PHE A 419 18.87 -14.08 4.86
C PHE A 419 17.74 -13.99 5.89
N PHE A 420 17.86 -14.73 6.98
CA PHE A 420 17.01 -14.64 8.15
C PHE A 420 17.79 -14.96 9.43
N VAL A 421 17.43 -14.31 10.53
CA VAL A 421 17.97 -14.52 11.86
C VAL A 421 17.13 -15.60 12.56
N ARG A 422 17.74 -16.51 13.32
CA ARG A 422 16.98 -17.53 14.06
C ARG A 422 16.08 -16.88 15.10
N LEU A 423 14.90 -17.44 15.28
CA LEU A 423 13.99 -16.98 16.32
C LEU A 423 14.64 -17.18 17.70
N GLY A 424 14.66 -16.09 18.50
CA GLY A 424 15.34 -16.06 19.80
C GLY A 424 16.73 -15.43 19.79
N ASP A 425 17.42 -15.37 18.64
CA ASP A 425 18.68 -14.66 18.53
C ASP A 425 18.46 -13.13 18.43
N LYS A 426 19.43 -12.34 18.88
CA LYS A 426 19.37 -10.88 18.80
C LYS A 426 19.50 -10.42 17.34
N LEU A 427 18.69 -9.43 16.95
CA LEU A 427 18.85 -8.77 15.66
C LEU A 427 20.17 -8.01 15.59
N PRO A 428 20.87 -8.02 14.43
CA PRO A 428 22.05 -7.21 14.21
C PRO A 428 21.76 -5.71 14.43
N ASP A 429 22.49 -5.10 15.35
CA ASP A 429 22.37 -3.67 15.71
C ASP A 429 23.59 -2.82 15.32
N GLY A 430 24.54 -3.44 14.57
CA GLY A 430 25.79 -2.80 14.16
C GLY A 430 26.89 -2.79 15.23
N SER A 431 26.65 -3.36 16.42
CA SER A 431 27.65 -3.44 17.49
C SER A 431 28.77 -4.45 17.22
N ASP A 432 28.51 -5.49 16.42
CA ASP A 432 29.53 -6.41 15.93
C ASP A 432 30.24 -5.82 14.70
N ALA A 433 31.46 -5.35 14.87
CA ALA A 433 32.22 -4.69 13.82
C ALA A 433 32.52 -5.61 12.62
N THR A 434 32.70 -6.93 12.85
CA THR A 434 32.95 -7.91 11.80
C THR A 434 31.72 -8.12 10.93
N LEU A 435 30.56 -8.30 11.56
CA LEU A 435 29.29 -8.43 10.88
C LEU A 435 28.91 -7.13 10.15
N ALA A 436 29.05 -5.98 10.79
CA ALA A 436 28.76 -4.68 10.17
C ALA A 436 29.65 -4.41 8.94
N SER A 437 30.94 -4.79 8.98
CA SER A 437 31.84 -4.73 7.83
C SER A 437 31.36 -5.62 6.70
N ALA A 438 30.97 -6.86 7.02
CA ALA A 438 30.44 -7.81 6.04
C ALA A 438 29.14 -7.29 5.37
N GLU A 439 28.18 -6.80 6.17
CA GLU A 439 26.93 -6.23 5.66
C GLU A 439 27.17 -5.04 4.72
N GLN A 440 28.09 -4.14 5.04
CA GLN A 440 28.47 -3.03 4.17
C GLN A 440 29.03 -3.50 2.83
N LYS A 441 29.90 -4.53 2.83
CA LYS A 441 30.45 -5.12 1.61
C LYS A 441 29.36 -5.78 0.77
N LEU A 442 28.48 -6.55 1.39
CA LEU A 442 27.36 -7.20 0.73
C LEU A 442 26.38 -6.17 0.14
N MET A 443 26.05 -5.10 0.88
CA MET A 443 25.22 -3.99 0.37
C MET A 443 25.87 -3.35 -0.85
N LYS A 444 27.17 -3.08 -0.81
CA LYS A 444 27.90 -2.52 -1.95
C LYS A 444 27.84 -3.42 -3.17
N ILE A 445 28.04 -4.72 -3.01
CA ILE A 445 27.94 -5.70 -4.11
C ILE A 445 26.49 -5.77 -4.60
N ARG A 446 25.50 -5.85 -3.71
CA ARG A 446 24.09 -5.89 -4.08
C ARG A 446 23.67 -4.64 -4.86
N SER A 447 24.21 -3.47 -4.52
CA SER A 447 23.92 -2.22 -5.26
C SER A 447 24.40 -2.22 -6.72
N THR A 448 25.30 -3.14 -7.11
CA THR A 448 25.75 -3.31 -8.49
C THR A 448 24.89 -4.30 -9.29
N ARG A 449 24.00 -5.04 -8.65
CA ARG A 449 23.06 -5.94 -9.31
C ARG A 449 21.96 -5.14 -10.00
N ILE A 450 21.34 -5.72 -11.01
CA ILE A 450 20.15 -5.17 -11.65
C ILE A 450 19.02 -5.19 -10.60
N ARG A 451 18.48 -4.01 -10.29
CA ARG A 451 17.39 -3.89 -9.30
C ARG A 451 16.09 -4.47 -9.84
N PRO A 452 15.19 -4.90 -8.94
CA PRO A 452 13.80 -5.18 -9.30
C PRO A 452 13.13 -3.98 -9.97
N GLY A 453 12.13 -4.24 -10.80
CA GLY A 453 11.33 -3.20 -11.43
C GLY A 453 10.74 -2.24 -10.40
N LEU A 454 10.83 -0.94 -10.66
CA LEU A 454 10.25 0.08 -9.78
C LEU A 454 8.94 0.58 -10.39
N ASP A 455 7.83 0.38 -9.68
CA ASP A 455 6.60 1.05 -10.01
C ASP A 455 6.65 2.50 -9.50
N ASP A 456 7.03 3.40 -10.40
CA ASP A 456 7.30 4.81 -10.12
C ASP A 456 6.06 5.71 -10.07
N LYS A 457 4.85 5.11 -10.00
CA LYS A 457 3.61 5.85 -9.73
C LYS A 457 3.63 6.44 -8.32
N ILE A 458 3.06 7.61 -8.17
CA ILE A 458 2.74 8.22 -6.87
C ILE A 458 1.23 8.08 -6.67
N LEU A 459 0.83 7.20 -5.75
CA LEU A 459 -0.57 6.99 -5.39
C LEU A 459 -0.92 7.83 -4.17
N THR A 460 -1.99 8.63 -4.26
CA THR A 460 -2.40 9.55 -3.18
C THR A 460 -2.64 8.82 -1.86
N ALA A 461 -3.38 7.72 -1.89
CA ALA A 461 -3.69 6.94 -0.69
C ALA A 461 -2.43 6.40 0.01
N TRP A 462 -1.54 5.72 -0.74
CA TRP A 462 -0.37 5.10 -0.14
C TRP A 462 0.65 6.13 0.37
N ASN A 463 0.74 7.27 -0.30
CA ASN A 463 1.53 8.39 0.18
C ASN A 463 0.93 9.06 1.43
N GLY A 464 -0.39 9.04 1.60
CA GLY A 464 -1.05 9.44 2.85
C GLY A 464 -0.57 8.59 4.04
N LEU A 465 -0.51 7.26 3.86
CA LEU A 465 0.05 6.33 4.86
C LEU A 465 1.55 6.59 5.12
N ALA A 466 2.32 6.85 4.07
CA ALA A 466 3.75 7.16 4.19
C ALA A 466 3.99 8.47 4.95
N ILE A 467 3.18 9.52 4.71
CA ILE A 467 3.24 10.77 5.48
C ILE A 467 3.02 10.49 6.97
N ARG A 468 1.98 9.67 7.31
CA ARG A 468 1.75 9.26 8.70
C ARG A 468 2.94 8.52 9.28
N ALA A 469 3.52 7.55 8.55
CA ALA A 469 4.67 6.79 9.02
C ALA A 469 5.90 7.69 9.28
N MET A 470 6.18 8.62 8.38
CA MET A 470 7.27 9.59 8.53
C MET A 470 7.03 10.54 9.71
N ALA A 471 5.80 11.03 9.89
CA ALA A 471 5.43 11.89 11.02
C ALA A 471 5.62 11.16 12.37
N VAL A 472 5.07 9.93 12.50
CA VAL A 472 5.23 9.10 13.70
C VAL A 472 6.71 8.72 13.91
N GLY A 473 7.46 8.45 12.83
CA GLY A 473 8.90 8.21 12.90
C GLY A 473 9.67 9.34 13.56
N TYR A 474 9.40 10.59 13.17
CA TYR A 474 9.98 11.75 13.84
C TYR A 474 9.52 11.90 15.30
N GLN A 475 8.22 11.76 15.56
CA GLN A 475 7.66 11.88 16.91
C GLN A 475 8.34 10.93 17.90
N VAL A 476 8.58 9.69 17.51
CA VAL A 476 9.11 8.63 18.38
C VAL A 476 10.65 8.61 18.41
N LEU A 477 11.29 8.67 17.23
CA LEU A 477 12.75 8.52 17.08
C LEU A 477 13.50 9.85 17.14
N GLY A 478 12.86 10.98 16.81
CA GLY A 478 13.44 12.32 16.86
C GLY A 478 14.32 12.68 15.64
N ASP A 479 14.39 11.85 14.60
CA ASP A 479 15.19 12.13 13.41
C ASP A 479 14.47 13.10 12.47
N PRO A 480 15.00 14.32 12.23
CA PRO A 480 14.35 15.35 11.42
C PRO A 480 14.18 14.96 9.95
N ARG A 481 14.97 14.01 9.41
CA ARG A 481 14.84 13.53 8.04
C ARG A 481 13.43 13.00 7.77
N TYR A 482 12.80 12.36 8.75
CA TYR A 482 11.44 11.79 8.60
C TYR A 482 10.39 12.90 8.56
N ARG A 483 10.44 13.90 9.47
CA ARG A 483 9.54 15.06 9.40
C ARG A 483 9.64 15.76 8.04
N ASP A 484 10.86 16.06 7.62
CA ASP A 484 11.13 16.82 6.39
C ASP A 484 10.62 16.05 5.14
N ALA A 485 10.77 14.72 5.11
CA ALA A 485 10.21 13.86 4.07
C ALA A 485 8.67 13.86 4.07
N GLY A 486 8.05 13.78 5.25
CA GLY A 486 6.60 13.89 5.41
C GLY A 486 6.06 15.21 4.89
N GLN A 487 6.66 16.34 5.31
CA GLN A 487 6.29 17.69 4.83
C GLN A 487 6.45 17.85 3.32
N LYS A 488 7.56 17.37 2.77
CA LYS A 488 7.84 17.43 1.33
C LYS A 488 6.83 16.62 0.52
N THR A 489 6.48 15.43 1.00
CA THR A 489 5.49 14.57 0.37
C THR A 489 4.09 15.19 0.44
N ALA A 490 3.68 15.71 1.59
CA ALA A 490 2.40 16.42 1.74
C ALA A 490 2.30 17.63 0.79
N GLY A 491 3.37 18.44 0.72
CA GLY A 491 3.45 19.58 -0.20
C GLY A 491 3.35 19.16 -1.67
N PHE A 492 4.00 18.05 -2.05
CA PHE A 492 3.92 17.49 -3.41
C PHE A 492 2.49 17.05 -3.76
N LEU A 493 1.83 16.28 -2.90
CA LEU A 493 0.47 15.79 -3.14
C LEU A 493 -0.53 16.95 -3.28
N LEU A 494 -0.51 17.91 -2.36
CA LEU A 494 -1.40 19.06 -2.37
C LEU A 494 -1.17 19.98 -3.59
N LYS A 495 0.03 19.97 -4.17
CA LYS A 495 0.36 20.76 -5.37
C LYS A 495 0.09 20.01 -6.67
N LYS A 496 0.35 18.70 -6.74
CA LYS A 496 0.35 17.93 -8.00
C LYS A 496 -0.88 17.04 -8.17
N LEU A 497 -1.47 16.57 -7.08
CA LEU A 497 -2.60 15.65 -7.07
C LEU A 497 -3.89 16.31 -6.56
N ARG A 498 -3.96 17.63 -6.61
CA ARG A 498 -5.17 18.39 -6.31
C ARG A 498 -5.55 19.28 -7.51
N THR A 499 -6.80 19.20 -7.90
CA THR A 499 -7.38 20.02 -8.98
C THR A 499 -7.61 21.47 -8.51
N LYS A 500 -7.88 22.39 -9.42
CA LYS A 500 -8.14 23.81 -9.08
C LYS A 500 -9.38 23.99 -8.20
N ASP A 501 -10.39 23.13 -8.32
CA ASP A 501 -11.60 23.11 -7.49
C ASP A 501 -11.42 22.33 -6.17
N GLY A 502 -10.21 21.86 -5.88
CA GLY A 502 -9.82 21.26 -4.60
C GLY A 502 -10.02 19.76 -4.49
N ARG A 503 -10.51 19.07 -5.52
CA ARG A 503 -10.64 17.61 -5.52
C ARG A 503 -9.29 16.94 -5.63
N LEU A 504 -9.14 15.75 -5.05
CA LEU A 504 -7.95 14.93 -5.21
C LEU A 504 -8.00 14.10 -6.50
N LEU A 505 -6.81 13.78 -7.01
CA LEU A 505 -6.57 12.79 -8.05
C LEU A 505 -5.89 11.55 -7.48
N ARG A 506 -6.11 10.40 -8.12
CA ARG A 506 -5.64 9.08 -7.65
C ARG A 506 -4.14 8.90 -7.79
N SER A 507 -3.61 9.13 -9.00
CA SER A 507 -2.23 8.80 -9.36
C SER A 507 -1.52 9.96 -10.04
N TRP A 508 -0.20 10.00 -9.90
CA TRP A 508 0.69 10.87 -10.64
C TRP A 508 1.87 10.07 -11.18
N ARG A 509 2.21 10.28 -12.45
CA ARG A 509 3.40 9.72 -13.09
C ARG A 509 3.85 10.61 -14.26
N ASN A 510 5.16 10.80 -14.42
CA ASN A 510 5.76 11.51 -15.57
C ASN A 510 5.08 12.85 -15.90
N GLY A 511 4.85 13.69 -14.87
CA GLY A 511 4.28 15.02 -15.04
C GLY A 511 2.76 15.09 -15.18
N SER A 512 2.06 13.95 -15.20
CA SER A 512 0.62 13.84 -15.39
C SER A 512 -0.08 13.21 -14.18
N SER A 513 -1.18 13.80 -13.74
CA SER A 513 -2.08 13.24 -12.73
C SER A 513 -3.31 12.66 -13.41
N LYS A 514 -3.80 11.51 -12.93
CA LYS A 514 -4.87 10.76 -13.58
C LYS A 514 -5.90 10.26 -12.56
N TYR A 515 -7.11 10.06 -13.04
CA TYR A 515 -8.30 9.57 -12.34
C TYR A 515 -8.76 10.41 -11.15
N PRO A 516 -10.08 10.58 -10.97
CA PRO A 516 -10.65 11.08 -9.71
C PRO A 516 -10.22 10.19 -8.55
N ALA A 517 -9.91 10.80 -7.42
CA ALA A 517 -9.54 10.08 -6.21
C ALA A 517 -10.73 9.35 -5.59
N TYR A 518 -10.45 8.24 -4.93
CA TYR A 518 -11.41 7.42 -4.20
C TYR A 518 -11.41 7.76 -2.70
N LEU A 519 -12.35 7.19 -1.95
CA LEU A 519 -12.45 7.38 -0.50
C LEU A 519 -11.12 7.18 0.23
N ASN A 520 -10.37 6.13 -0.10
CA ASN A 520 -9.10 5.82 0.55
C ASN A 520 -8.03 6.90 0.32
N ASP A 521 -8.06 7.58 -0.83
CA ASP A 521 -7.12 8.67 -1.13
C ASP A 521 -7.36 9.87 -0.20
N TYR A 522 -8.64 10.20 0.05
CA TYR A 522 -9.00 11.24 1.00
C TYR A 522 -8.70 10.80 2.44
N ALA A 523 -9.18 9.63 2.85
CA ALA A 523 -9.08 9.16 4.23
C ALA A 523 -7.64 9.08 4.71
N TYR A 524 -6.73 8.46 3.93
CA TYR A 524 -5.34 8.29 4.35
C TYR A 524 -4.55 9.59 4.26
N LEU A 525 -4.84 10.46 3.29
CA LEU A 525 -4.18 11.77 3.23
C LEU A 525 -4.62 12.67 4.39
N ILE A 526 -5.91 12.67 4.76
CA ILE A 526 -6.42 13.40 5.94
C ILE A 526 -5.74 12.87 7.21
N GLU A 527 -5.61 11.55 7.37
CA GLU A 527 -4.89 10.94 8.51
C GLU A 527 -3.43 11.38 8.54
N GLY A 528 -2.73 11.32 7.40
CA GLY A 528 -1.35 11.74 7.26
C GLY A 528 -1.15 13.23 7.62
N LEU A 529 -1.98 14.11 7.07
CA LEU A 529 -1.93 15.55 7.34
C LEU A 529 -2.26 15.90 8.80
N THR A 530 -3.26 15.23 9.39
CA THR A 530 -3.61 15.42 10.80
C THR A 530 -2.47 14.97 11.72
N THR A 531 -1.78 13.87 11.38
CA THR A 531 -0.61 13.39 12.12
C THR A 531 0.58 14.35 11.94
N LEU A 532 0.80 14.85 10.73
CA LEU A 532 1.87 15.81 10.43
C LEU A 532 1.65 17.14 11.16
N TYR A 533 0.38 17.64 11.24
CA TYR A 533 0.04 18.78 12.07
C TYR A 533 0.46 18.56 13.53
N GLN A 534 0.16 17.42 14.12
CA GLN A 534 0.53 17.08 15.50
C GLN A 534 2.05 16.82 15.68
N THR A 535 2.82 16.89 14.61
CA THR A 535 4.29 16.71 14.59
C THR A 535 5.02 18.04 14.64
N ASP A 536 4.59 19.02 13.87
CA ASP A 536 5.24 20.34 13.71
C ASP A 536 4.33 21.53 14.04
N PHE A 537 3.04 21.28 14.28
CA PHE A 537 2.00 22.23 14.62
C PHE A 537 1.77 23.32 13.56
N ASP A 538 2.19 23.08 12.31
CA ASP A 538 1.92 23.95 11.18
C ASP A 538 0.45 23.84 10.75
N LEU A 539 -0.29 24.94 10.92
CA LEU A 539 -1.72 25.03 10.61
C LEU A 539 -2.05 24.73 9.15
N ARG A 540 -1.09 24.83 8.24
CA ARG A 540 -1.31 24.47 6.83
C ARG A 540 -1.82 23.02 6.69
N TRP A 541 -1.29 22.10 7.48
CA TRP A 541 -1.67 20.68 7.43
C TRP A 541 -3.08 20.46 8.00
N TYR A 542 -3.39 21.10 9.12
CA TYR A 542 -4.72 21.05 9.73
C TYR A 542 -5.78 21.62 8.79
N ASN A 543 -5.54 22.81 8.23
CA ASN A 543 -6.46 23.47 7.32
C ASN A 543 -6.67 22.66 6.03
N ALA A 544 -5.59 22.03 5.51
CA ALA A 544 -5.69 21.14 4.36
C ALA A 544 -6.53 19.89 4.70
N ALA A 545 -6.32 19.28 5.88
CA ALA A 545 -7.11 18.14 6.34
C ALA A 545 -8.59 18.46 6.45
N LEU A 546 -8.96 19.59 7.07
CA LEU A 546 -10.35 20.06 7.16
C LEU A 546 -10.97 20.33 5.78
N SER A 547 -10.22 20.97 4.88
CA SER A 547 -10.68 21.22 3.51
C SER A 547 -10.96 19.90 2.77
N LEU A 548 -10.06 18.91 2.89
CA LEU A 548 -10.24 17.60 2.27
C LEU A 548 -11.39 16.82 2.91
N GLN A 549 -11.58 16.91 4.24
CA GLN A 549 -12.73 16.33 4.91
C GLN A 549 -14.05 16.88 4.36
N GLY A 550 -14.13 18.18 4.12
CA GLY A 550 -15.31 18.78 3.48
C GLY A 550 -15.53 18.31 2.04
N HIS A 551 -14.49 18.05 1.27
CA HIS A 551 -14.61 17.42 -0.06
C HIS A 551 -15.05 15.96 0.04
N GLN A 552 -14.46 15.16 0.93
CA GLN A 552 -14.86 13.80 1.19
C GLN A 552 -16.33 13.67 1.53
N ASP A 553 -16.84 14.55 2.40
CA ASP A 553 -18.24 14.59 2.81
C ASP A 553 -19.18 14.88 1.62
N ARG A 554 -18.85 15.82 0.78
CA ARG A 554 -19.68 16.16 -0.39
C ARG A 554 -19.68 15.06 -1.46
N LEU A 555 -18.54 14.39 -1.67
CA LEU A 555 -18.37 13.43 -2.76
C LEU A 555 -18.89 12.02 -2.43
N PHE A 556 -18.71 11.59 -1.18
CA PHE A 556 -18.87 10.18 -0.84
C PHE A 556 -19.90 9.88 0.26
N TRP A 557 -20.37 10.88 1.04
CA TRP A 557 -21.26 10.62 2.18
C TRP A 557 -22.63 10.07 1.76
N ASP A 558 -23.03 8.95 2.40
CA ASP A 558 -24.41 8.46 2.33
C ASP A 558 -25.25 9.06 3.49
N GLY A 559 -25.99 10.11 3.19
CA GLY A 559 -26.84 10.79 4.17
C GLY A 559 -27.96 9.91 4.76
N ARG A 560 -28.39 8.86 4.03
CA ARG A 560 -29.49 7.97 4.44
C ARG A 560 -29.00 6.91 5.42
N ASN A 561 -27.97 6.15 5.04
CA ASN A 561 -27.58 4.94 5.76
C ASN A 561 -26.27 5.11 6.57
N GLY A 562 -25.62 6.26 6.48
CA GLY A 562 -24.29 6.47 7.06
C GLY A 562 -23.18 5.81 6.25
N GLY A 563 -21.93 6.16 6.59
CA GLY A 563 -20.75 5.71 5.86
C GLY A 563 -20.54 6.42 4.54
N TYR A 564 -19.39 6.16 3.94
CA TYR A 564 -18.96 6.74 2.66
C TYR A 564 -18.96 5.69 1.56
N PHE A 565 -19.44 6.07 0.38
CA PHE A 565 -19.21 5.30 -0.83
C PHE A 565 -17.73 5.33 -1.21
N PHE A 566 -17.25 4.29 -1.90
CA PHE A 566 -15.86 4.18 -2.31
C PHE A 566 -15.51 5.15 -3.46
N SER A 567 -16.41 5.31 -4.44
CA SER A 567 -16.27 6.23 -5.59
C SER A 567 -17.25 7.38 -5.50
N ASP A 568 -16.98 8.49 -6.21
CA ASP A 568 -17.84 9.68 -6.25
C ASP A 568 -19.15 9.50 -7.06
N GLY A 569 -19.25 8.39 -7.80
CA GLY A 569 -20.44 8.04 -8.59
C GLY A 569 -20.49 8.70 -9.97
N THR A 570 -19.43 9.35 -10.42
CA THR A 570 -19.38 9.98 -11.76
C THR A 570 -19.10 8.99 -12.88
N ASP A 571 -18.42 7.86 -12.58
CA ASP A 571 -18.17 6.80 -13.56
C ASP A 571 -19.39 5.85 -13.70
N LEU A 572 -20.16 6.05 -14.77
CA LEU A 572 -21.32 5.25 -15.10
C LEU A 572 -20.98 3.89 -15.74
N SER A 573 -19.71 3.62 -16.00
CA SER A 573 -19.27 2.32 -16.50
C SER A 573 -19.24 1.23 -15.41
N LEU A 574 -19.27 1.62 -14.14
CA LEU A 574 -19.26 0.69 -13.00
C LEU A 574 -20.63 0.03 -12.80
N LEU A 575 -20.63 -1.26 -12.48
CA LEU A 575 -21.87 -2.03 -12.24
C LEU A 575 -22.61 -1.58 -10.97
N GLN A 576 -21.90 -1.02 -9.99
CA GLN A 576 -22.45 -0.54 -8.72
C GLN A 576 -21.53 0.47 -8.05
N ARG A 577 -22.10 1.31 -7.19
CA ARG A 577 -21.38 2.20 -6.30
C ARG A 577 -21.27 1.58 -4.93
N LYS A 578 -20.06 1.06 -4.59
CA LYS A 578 -19.84 0.28 -3.36
C LYS A 578 -19.57 1.14 -2.13
N LYS A 579 -19.88 0.60 -0.96
CA LYS A 579 -19.32 1.00 0.33
C LYS A 579 -18.53 -0.17 0.91
N THR A 580 -17.29 0.10 1.34
CA THR A 580 -16.40 -0.92 1.91
C THR A 580 -16.07 -0.53 3.34
N PHE A 581 -16.34 -1.44 4.30
CA PHE A 581 -16.06 -1.27 5.72
C PHE A 581 -15.05 -2.28 6.24
N HIS A 582 -14.87 -3.40 5.56
CA HIS A 582 -13.91 -4.44 5.92
C HIS A 582 -12.50 -4.07 5.45
N ASP A 583 -11.52 -4.50 6.24
CA ASP A 583 -10.12 -4.33 5.93
C ASP A 583 -9.63 -5.43 4.99
N THR A 584 -8.56 -5.11 4.25
CA THR A 584 -7.81 -6.06 3.42
C THR A 584 -6.33 -5.99 3.85
N ALA A 585 -5.38 -6.02 2.92
CA ALA A 585 -4.00 -5.61 3.21
C ALA A 585 -3.90 -4.10 3.60
N LEU A 586 -4.94 -3.35 3.29
CA LEU A 586 -5.11 -1.93 3.63
C LEU A 586 -6.30 -1.76 4.59
N PRO A 587 -6.24 -0.83 5.55
CA PRO A 587 -7.37 -0.51 6.40
C PRO A 587 -8.55 0.06 5.58
N SER A 588 -9.78 -0.17 6.01
CA SER A 588 -10.95 0.34 5.28
C SER A 588 -11.00 1.87 5.30
N GLY A 589 -11.32 2.48 4.14
CA GLY A 589 -11.48 3.93 4.05
C GLY A 589 -12.57 4.48 4.98
N ASN A 590 -13.64 3.73 5.22
CA ASN A 590 -14.67 4.08 6.18
C ASN A 590 -14.15 4.05 7.62
N GLY A 591 -13.36 3.05 7.99
CA GLY A 591 -12.77 2.95 9.32
C GLY A 591 -11.77 4.08 9.61
N VAL A 592 -10.89 4.38 8.64
CA VAL A 592 -9.95 5.51 8.75
C VAL A 592 -10.69 6.83 8.80
N SER A 593 -11.75 7.01 7.99
CA SER A 593 -12.58 8.23 8.01
C SER A 593 -13.29 8.42 9.35
N ALA A 594 -13.78 7.34 9.99
CA ALA A 594 -14.37 7.42 11.32
C ALA A 594 -13.37 7.92 12.36
N LEU A 595 -12.14 7.39 12.36
CA LEU A 595 -11.07 7.84 13.26
C LEU A 595 -10.64 9.28 12.98
N ASN A 596 -10.54 9.68 11.69
CA ASN A 596 -10.22 11.05 11.30
C ASN A 596 -11.28 12.04 11.80
N LEU A 597 -12.57 11.71 11.66
CA LEU A 597 -13.67 12.54 12.16
C LEU A 597 -13.61 12.70 13.66
N LEU A 598 -13.28 11.64 14.43
CA LEU A 598 -13.11 11.72 15.88
C LEU A 598 -11.96 12.67 16.23
N LYS A 599 -10.78 12.49 15.64
CA LYS A 599 -9.60 13.32 15.92
C LYS A 599 -9.77 14.77 15.47
N LEU A 600 -10.31 14.99 14.26
CA LEU A 600 -10.63 16.35 13.79
C LEU A 600 -11.72 17.00 14.64
N GLY A 601 -12.70 16.21 15.11
CA GLY A 601 -13.73 16.68 16.04
C GLY A 601 -13.14 17.18 17.36
N ASP A 602 -12.18 16.46 17.93
CA ASP A 602 -11.49 16.87 19.15
C ASP A 602 -10.61 18.12 18.92
N LEU A 603 -9.86 18.18 17.82
CA LEU A 603 -9.01 19.33 17.48
C LEU A 603 -9.83 20.60 17.18
N SER A 604 -10.97 20.46 16.49
CA SER A 604 -11.83 21.58 16.07
C SER A 604 -12.96 21.88 17.05
N LEU A 605 -13.11 21.09 18.12
CA LEU A 605 -14.23 21.13 19.06
C LEU A 605 -15.59 20.97 18.37
N ASN A 606 -15.64 20.23 17.24
CA ASN A 606 -16.83 20.05 16.43
C ASN A 606 -17.52 18.71 16.72
N SER A 607 -18.66 18.79 17.41
CA SER A 607 -19.46 17.60 17.79
C SER A 607 -20.11 16.88 16.60
N ASP A 608 -20.36 17.55 15.46
CA ASP A 608 -20.97 16.93 14.28
C ASP A 608 -20.05 15.88 13.67
N PHE A 609 -18.73 16.09 13.77
CA PHE A 609 -17.75 15.10 13.33
C PHE A 609 -17.85 13.80 14.17
N LYS A 610 -17.96 13.93 15.50
CA LYS A 610 -18.16 12.77 16.40
C LYS A 610 -19.45 12.01 16.10
N GLN A 611 -20.56 12.74 15.87
CA GLN A 611 -21.84 12.13 15.49
C GLN A 611 -21.73 11.37 14.17
N ARG A 612 -21.06 11.95 13.17
CA ARG A 612 -20.86 11.31 11.87
C ARG A 612 -20.00 10.05 11.97
N ALA A 613 -18.94 10.08 12.79
CA ALA A 613 -18.13 8.90 13.09
C ALA A 613 -18.97 7.78 13.71
N GLY A 614 -19.82 8.09 14.67
CA GLY A 614 -20.78 7.16 15.27
C GLY A 614 -21.70 6.52 14.22
N ARG A 615 -22.20 7.29 13.25
CA ARG A 615 -23.03 6.78 12.15
C ARG A 615 -22.27 5.84 11.20
N ILE A 616 -20.97 6.07 10.97
CA ILE A 616 -20.12 5.14 10.19
C ILE A 616 -20.01 3.81 10.91
N ILE A 617 -19.69 3.83 12.22
CA ILE A 617 -19.50 2.63 13.02
C ILE A 617 -20.83 1.84 13.13
N ALA A 618 -21.95 2.52 13.34
CA ALA A 618 -23.27 1.92 13.45
C ALA A 618 -23.76 1.29 12.12
N ALA A 619 -23.31 1.79 10.96
CA ALA A 619 -23.77 1.33 9.65
C ALA A 619 -23.56 -0.19 9.43
N GLU A 620 -22.52 -0.78 10.01
CA GLU A 620 -22.21 -2.21 9.96
C GLU A 620 -22.13 -2.87 11.36
N GLY A 621 -22.69 -2.22 12.39
CA GLY A 621 -22.51 -2.60 13.79
C GLY A 621 -22.78 -4.09 14.10
N LEU A 622 -23.82 -4.70 13.50
CA LEU A 622 -24.10 -6.13 13.71
C LEU A 622 -23.04 -7.03 13.08
N LYS A 623 -22.50 -6.66 11.91
CA LYS A 623 -21.43 -7.44 11.25
C LYS A 623 -20.11 -7.27 11.99
N VAL A 624 -19.83 -6.05 12.47
CA VAL A 624 -18.65 -5.75 13.30
C VAL A 624 -18.63 -6.66 14.54
N VAL A 625 -19.79 -6.86 15.20
CA VAL A 625 -19.91 -7.77 16.34
C VAL A 625 -19.80 -9.24 15.94
N GLY A 626 -20.30 -9.62 14.74
CA GLY A 626 -20.31 -11.00 14.26
C GLY A 626 -18.96 -11.53 13.77
N THR A 627 -18.17 -10.67 13.10
CA THR A 627 -16.87 -11.00 12.50
C THR A 627 -15.86 -9.87 12.71
N PRO A 628 -15.48 -9.57 13.96
CA PRO A 628 -14.68 -8.40 14.31
C PRO A 628 -13.29 -8.38 13.62
N GLU A 629 -12.76 -9.55 13.26
CA GLU A 629 -11.44 -9.72 12.65
C GLU A 629 -11.30 -9.12 11.25
N VAL A 630 -12.39 -8.80 10.55
CA VAL A 630 -12.37 -8.16 9.24
C VAL A 630 -12.74 -6.68 9.29
N TYR A 631 -13.09 -6.13 10.47
CA TYR A 631 -13.47 -4.72 10.66
C TYR A 631 -12.52 -3.98 11.62
N VAL A 632 -11.24 -4.32 11.58
CA VAL A 632 -10.26 -3.90 12.60
C VAL A 632 -10.10 -2.39 12.66
N GLN A 633 -10.08 -1.71 11.51
CA GLN A 633 -9.98 -0.24 11.50
C GLN A 633 -11.24 0.44 12.05
N ILE A 634 -12.41 -0.16 11.86
CA ILE A 634 -13.65 0.29 12.53
C ILE A 634 -13.53 0.09 14.04
N LEU A 635 -12.94 -1.02 14.49
CA LEU A 635 -12.71 -1.28 15.92
C LEU A 635 -11.70 -0.28 16.51
N ILE A 636 -10.67 0.13 15.79
CA ILE A 636 -9.75 1.20 16.23
C ILE A 636 -10.49 2.53 16.41
N ALA A 637 -11.40 2.87 15.49
CA ALA A 637 -12.24 4.06 15.65
C ALA A 637 -13.23 3.92 16.81
N LEU A 638 -13.83 2.76 16.99
CA LEU A 638 -14.72 2.45 18.13
C LEU A 638 -13.96 2.51 19.44
N GLU A 639 -12.73 2.01 19.48
CA GLU A 639 -11.87 2.04 20.66
C GLU A 639 -11.59 3.48 21.10
N TYR A 640 -11.25 4.37 20.15
CA TYR A 640 -11.10 5.80 20.40
C TYR A 640 -12.40 6.44 20.94
N LEU A 641 -13.55 6.08 20.36
CA LEU A 641 -14.87 6.60 20.76
C LEU A 641 -15.29 6.18 22.17
N LEU A 642 -14.99 4.93 22.58
CA LEU A 642 -15.41 4.36 23.88
C LEU A 642 -14.43 4.65 25.02
N ASP A 643 -13.17 4.99 24.72
CA ASP A 643 -12.20 5.39 25.72
C ASP A 643 -12.43 6.85 26.15
N SER A 644 -11.68 7.30 27.14
CA SER A 644 -11.54 8.70 27.50
C SER A 644 -10.49 9.37 26.61
N SER A 645 -10.86 9.77 25.37
CA SER A 645 -9.93 10.48 24.49
C SER A 645 -9.47 11.81 25.16
N LYS A 646 -8.16 12.10 24.99
CA LYS A 646 -7.56 13.30 25.59
C LYS A 646 -7.36 14.38 24.54
N GLU A 647 -7.85 15.56 24.87
CA GLU A 647 -7.64 16.80 24.13
C GLU A 647 -6.52 17.55 24.85
N VAL A 648 -5.29 17.49 24.33
CA VAL A 648 -4.10 18.06 25.01
C VAL A 648 -3.69 19.35 24.31
N ALA A 649 -3.82 20.48 25.03
CA ALA A 649 -3.34 21.78 24.58
C ALA A 649 -2.13 22.21 25.39
N VAL A 650 -0.99 22.40 24.75
CA VAL A 650 0.24 22.91 25.36
C VAL A 650 0.38 24.38 24.95
N VAL A 651 0.11 25.29 25.87
CA VAL A 651 0.11 26.73 25.63
C VAL A 651 1.42 27.31 26.08
N GLY A 652 2.23 27.75 25.13
CA GLY A 652 3.55 28.35 25.38
C GLY A 652 4.44 28.30 24.13
N PRO A 653 5.59 29.00 24.15
CA PRO A 653 6.53 28.97 23.03
C PRO A 653 6.99 27.54 22.73
N PRO A 654 6.94 27.07 21.46
CA PRO A 654 7.36 25.73 21.08
C PRO A 654 8.81 25.41 21.46
N GLU A 655 9.67 26.42 21.40
CA GLU A 655 11.10 26.28 21.71
C GLU A 655 11.42 26.26 23.21
N HIS A 656 10.45 26.55 24.09
CA HIS A 656 10.66 26.54 25.51
C HIS A 656 11.00 25.15 26.05
N PRO A 657 12.00 24.95 26.93
CA PRO A 657 12.41 23.64 27.43
C PRO A 657 11.26 22.79 28.00
N ALA A 658 10.36 23.41 28.79
CA ALA A 658 9.21 22.72 29.36
C ALA A 658 8.20 22.25 28.28
N THR A 659 7.98 23.05 27.22
CA THR A 659 7.17 22.65 26.08
C THR A 659 7.78 21.45 25.37
N LYS A 660 9.09 21.52 25.07
CA LYS A 660 9.82 20.40 24.44
C LYS A 660 9.80 19.13 25.29
N GLN A 661 9.97 19.24 26.59
CA GLN A 661 9.89 18.11 27.52
C GLN A 661 8.51 17.45 27.48
N THR A 662 7.46 18.25 27.54
CA THR A 662 6.07 17.76 27.47
C THR A 662 5.80 17.07 26.14
N LEU A 663 6.20 17.68 25.02
CA LEU A 663 6.02 17.07 23.69
C LEU A 663 6.82 15.78 23.53
N ALA A 664 8.06 15.75 23.98
CA ALA A 664 8.88 14.53 23.93
C ALA A 664 8.22 13.36 24.68
N TYR A 665 7.61 13.65 25.85
CA TYR A 665 6.85 12.66 26.59
C TYR A 665 5.60 12.21 25.83
N LEU A 666 4.77 13.15 25.35
CA LEU A 666 3.52 12.85 24.65
C LEU A 666 3.75 12.05 23.36
N HIS A 667 4.85 12.30 22.64
CA HIS A 667 5.19 11.61 21.40
C HIS A 667 5.84 10.23 21.63
N ARG A 668 6.61 10.06 22.71
CA ARG A 668 7.35 8.81 22.97
C ARG A 668 6.59 7.81 23.84
N THR A 669 5.46 8.22 24.39
CA THR A 669 4.60 7.34 25.21
C THR A 669 3.43 6.84 24.35
N PHE A 670 3.05 5.59 24.52
CA PHE A 670 1.89 5.02 23.81
C PHE A 670 0.58 5.60 24.36
N LEU A 671 0.09 6.64 23.74
CA LEU A 671 -1.16 7.36 24.05
C LEU A 671 -2.03 7.44 22.79
N PRO A 672 -2.61 6.32 22.33
CA PRO A 672 -3.24 6.24 21.02
C PRO A 672 -4.52 7.09 20.88
N ASN A 673 -5.20 7.36 22.01
CA ASN A 673 -6.48 8.06 22.06
C ASN A 673 -6.31 9.49 22.55
N GLN A 674 -5.44 10.24 21.87
CA GLN A 674 -5.25 11.66 22.15
C GLN A 674 -5.11 12.48 20.86
N VAL A 675 -5.38 13.77 20.99
CA VAL A 675 -4.96 14.81 20.06
C VAL A 675 -4.11 15.82 20.80
N ILE A 676 -3.10 16.36 20.10
CA ILE A 676 -2.16 17.34 20.68
C ILE A 676 -2.19 18.60 19.84
N SER A 677 -2.21 19.74 20.51
CA SER A 677 -2.02 21.04 19.89
C SER A 677 -1.04 21.87 20.71
N VAL A 678 -0.22 22.66 20.03
CA VAL A 678 0.73 23.60 20.66
C VAL A 678 0.56 24.98 20.04
N GLY A 679 0.60 26.00 20.86
CA GLY A 679 0.51 27.37 20.36
C GLY A 679 0.75 28.40 21.45
N LEU A 680 0.86 29.66 21.03
CA LEU A 680 0.86 30.80 21.94
C LEU A 680 -0.58 31.11 22.39
N PRO A 681 -0.77 31.79 23.54
CA PRO A 681 -2.10 32.25 23.95
C PRO A 681 -2.73 33.14 22.89
N VAL A 682 -3.99 32.89 22.55
CA VAL A 682 -4.81 33.72 21.66
C VAL A 682 -6.14 33.96 22.37
N GLU A 683 -6.38 35.23 22.75
CA GLU A 683 -7.58 35.67 23.50
C GLU A 683 -8.43 36.65 22.68
N ASP A 684 -7.89 37.18 21.58
CA ASP A 684 -8.56 38.11 20.69
C ASP A 684 -9.41 37.34 19.68
N ASP A 685 -10.72 37.57 19.66
CA ASP A 685 -11.68 36.95 18.74
C ASP A 685 -11.35 37.20 17.27
N ASP A 686 -10.77 38.36 16.93
CA ASP A 686 -10.34 38.67 15.56
C ASP A 686 -9.18 37.80 15.10
N LEU A 687 -8.42 37.24 16.05
CA LEU A 687 -7.30 36.32 15.81
C LEU A 687 -7.67 34.82 15.99
N ALA A 688 -8.93 34.52 16.34
CA ALA A 688 -9.37 33.13 16.56
C ALA A 688 -9.08 32.22 15.37
N ASN A 689 -9.14 32.72 14.13
CA ASN A 689 -8.84 31.98 12.91
C ASN A 689 -7.32 31.75 12.66
N THR A 690 -6.46 32.40 13.46
CA THR A 690 -4.98 32.22 13.37
C THR A 690 -4.46 31.08 14.25
N THR A 691 -5.33 30.39 14.95
CA THR A 691 -5.00 29.27 15.81
C THR A 691 -6.03 28.15 15.67
N ILE A 692 -5.77 27.03 16.34
CA ILE A 692 -6.70 25.91 16.42
C ILE A 692 -7.67 26.12 17.60
N PRO A 693 -8.97 25.78 17.47
CA PRO A 693 -9.95 25.99 18.55
C PRO A 693 -9.52 25.42 19.91
N LEU A 694 -8.78 24.31 19.92
CA LEU A 694 -8.29 23.69 21.15
C LEU A 694 -7.31 24.57 21.94
N ILE A 695 -6.63 25.55 21.33
CA ILE A 695 -5.71 26.50 21.99
C ILE A 695 -6.43 27.78 22.41
N PHE A 696 -7.51 28.15 21.69
CA PHE A 696 -8.17 29.42 21.88
C PHE A 696 -8.67 29.63 23.33
N ASN A 697 -8.53 30.84 23.87
CA ASN A 697 -8.89 31.23 25.24
C ASN A 697 -8.20 30.38 26.35
N LYS A 698 -6.97 29.94 26.10
CA LYS A 698 -6.15 29.25 27.10
C LYS A 698 -4.87 30.05 27.42
N PRO A 699 -4.80 30.73 28.59
CA PRO A 699 -3.62 31.50 28.98
C PRO A 699 -2.48 30.63 29.53
N MET A 700 -1.27 31.18 29.53
CA MET A 700 -0.14 30.65 30.31
C MET A 700 -0.30 31.00 31.78
N LEU A 701 -0.16 30.03 32.68
CA LEU A 701 -0.18 30.29 34.13
C LEU A 701 1.17 30.88 34.61
N LYS A 702 1.11 32.04 35.23
CA LYS A 702 2.30 32.73 35.77
C LYS A 702 3.42 32.90 34.73
N GLY A 703 3.09 33.07 33.48
CA GLY A 703 4.05 33.22 32.37
C GLY A 703 4.83 31.94 32.02
N GLN A 704 4.43 30.76 32.53
CA GLN A 704 5.06 29.48 32.24
C GLN A 704 4.22 28.69 31.21
N PRO A 705 4.86 27.87 30.33
CA PRO A 705 4.12 26.96 29.48
C PRO A 705 3.17 26.10 30.30
N THR A 706 1.92 26.06 29.86
CA THR A 706 0.82 25.45 30.60
C THR A 706 0.13 24.39 29.74
N THR A 707 -0.09 23.21 30.32
CA THR A 707 -0.79 22.10 29.63
C THR A 707 -2.21 22.02 30.16
N TYR A 708 -3.15 21.99 29.24
CA TYR A 708 -4.56 21.70 29.44
C TYR A 708 -4.85 20.30 28.93
N VAL A 709 -5.37 19.43 29.79
CA VAL A 709 -5.79 18.07 29.42
C VAL A 709 -7.29 17.97 29.63
N CYS A 710 -8.02 17.79 28.55
CA CYS A 710 -9.47 17.74 28.59
C CYS A 710 -9.99 16.38 28.10
N GLU A 711 -11.19 16.02 28.54
CA GLU A 711 -11.98 14.88 28.09
C GLU A 711 -13.39 15.35 27.74
N ASN A 712 -13.82 15.18 26.49
CA ASN A 712 -15.12 15.67 26.03
C ASN A 712 -15.35 17.15 26.35
N ASN A 713 -14.35 17.98 26.09
CA ASN A 713 -14.33 19.44 26.37
C ASN A 713 -14.38 19.82 27.88
N ILE A 714 -14.23 18.88 28.80
CA ILE A 714 -14.11 19.15 30.24
C ILE A 714 -12.66 19.01 30.63
N CYS A 715 -12.03 20.11 31.00
CA CYS A 715 -10.60 20.15 31.30
C CYS A 715 -10.29 19.90 32.77
N GLN A 716 -9.21 19.15 33.04
CA GLN A 716 -8.56 19.15 34.35
C GLN A 716 -8.01 20.52 34.70
N LEU A 717 -7.62 20.76 35.96
CA LEU A 717 -6.97 22.00 36.33
C LEU A 717 -5.69 22.18 35.48
N PRO A 718 -5.54 23.33 34.79
CA PRO A 718 -4.37 23.62 33.98
C PRO A 718 -3.09 23.54 34.81
N THR A 719 -2.02 23.00 34.23
CA THR A 719 -0.80 22.77 35.00
C THR A 719 0.48 22.96 34.19
N SER A 720 1.53 23.45 34.84
CA SER A 720 2.91 23.40 34.37
C SER A 720 3.74 22.29 35.05
N ASP A 721 3.11 21.51 35.92
CA ASP A 721 3.76 20.40 36.65
C ASP A 721 3.80 19.16 35.74
N PHE A 722 5.00 18.72 35.42
CA PHE A 722 5.24 17.61 34.48
C PHE A 722 4.68 16.26 34.97
N GLU A 723 4.73 15.99 36.29
CA GLU A 723 4.21 14.73 36.83
C GLU A 723 2.66 14.68 36.79
N LYS A 724 2.03 15.84 36.98
CA LYS A 724 0.56 15.95 36.78
C LYS A 724 0.18 15.77 35.32
N ILE A 725 0.96 16.33 34.37
CA ILE A 725 0.75 16.11 32.93
C ILE A 725 0.77 14.62 32.61
N LYS A 726 1.78 13.89 33.08
CA LYS A 726 1.86 12.43 32.91
C LYS A 726 0.63 11.73 33.47
N THR A 727 0.24 12.05 34.68
CA THR A 727 -0.94 11.42 35.36
C THR A 727 -2.21 11.65 34.57
N PHE A 728 -2.46 12.88 34.11
CA PHE A 728 -3.69 13.22 33.39
C PHE A 728 -3.76 12.60 32.00
N THR A 729 -2.64 12.48 31.28
CA THR A 729 -2.59 11.93 29.93
C THR A 729 -2.52 10.41 29.88
N ALA A 730 -1.94 9.75 30.91
CA ALA A 730 -1.77 8.30 30.93
C ALA A 730 -3.06 7.52 31.25
N SER A 731 -4.09 8.18 31.84
CA SER A 731 -5.33 7.50 32.21
C SER A 731 -6.08 6.96 31.00
N ALA A 732 -6.50 5.70 31.06
CA ALA A 732 -7.34 5.03 30.07
C ALA A 732 -8.51 4.32 30.79
N LYS A 733 -9.64 4.25 30.12
CA LYS A 733 -10.84 3.60 30.65
C LYS A 733 -10.72 2.08 30.51
N THR A 734 -10.63 1.36 31.64
CA THR A 734 -10.59 -0.10 31.62
C THR A 734 -11.87 -0.68 31.03
N TYR A 735 -11.76 -1.74 30.24
CA TYR A 735 -12.91 -2.44 29.66
C TYR A 735 -13.85 -3.00 30.71
N SER A 736 -15.15 -2.98 30.44
CA SER A 736 -16.19 -3.49 31.38
C SER A 736 -16.07 -5.00 31.61
N TRP A 737 -15.80 -5.75 30.55
CA TRP A 737 -15.62 -7.20 30.57
C TRP A 737 -14.38 -7.62 31.39
N TYR A 738 -13.28 -6.87 31.29
CA TYR A 738 -12.05 -7.18 32.00
C TYR A 738 -12.16 -6.92 33.51
N LYS A 739 -12.90 -5.89 33.89
CA LYS A 739 -13.22 -5.66 35.33
C LYS A 739 -13.99 -6.82 35.94
N SER A 740 -14.91 -7.43 35.21
CA SER A 740 -15.68 -8.57 35.67
C SER A 740 -14.84 -9.84 35.84
N GLU A 741 -13.84 -10.06 34.99
CA GLU A 741 -12.87 -11.15 35.12
C GLU A 741 -11.97 -10.99 36.34
N LEU A 742 -11.41 -9.81 36.57
CA LEU A 742 -10.60 -9.51 37.75
C LEU A 742 -11.38 -9.67 39.07
N SER A 743 -12.68 -9.46 39.08
CA SER A 743 -13.53 -9.66 40.25
C SER A 743 -13.83 -11.13 40.57
N LYS A 744 -13.70 -12.03 39.58
CA LYS A 744 -13.88 -13.49 39.73
C LYS A 744 -12.61 -14.21 40.21
N THR A 745 -11.45 -13.59 40.01
CA THR A 745 -10.13 -14.14 40.37
C THR A 745 -9.63 -13.65 41.73
N LYS A 746 -10.33 -12.71 42.37
CA LYS A 746 -10.18 -12.29 43.76
C LYS A 746 -11.24 -12.98 44.63
#